data_463a72754bbd0936858d4a68b561eed4
#
_entry.id   463a72754bbd0936858d4a68b561eed4
#
_cell.length_a   1.000
_cell.length_b   1.000
_cell.length_c   1.000
_cell.angle_alpha   90.00
_cell.angle_beta   90.00
_cell.angle_gamma   90.00
#
_symmetry.space_group_name_H-M   'P 1'
#
loop_
_entity.id
_entity.type
_entity.pdbx_description
1 polymer ?
#
loop_
_entity_poly.entity_id
_entity_poly.type
_entity_poly.pdbx_seq_one_letter_code
_entity_poly.pdbx_strand_id
1 'polypeptide(L)'
;MQEEEQKREAIDTFERIFEIVDQRWGTGDTFSAIETFLVGRKIILRSDNKQYKIEKYFGFGKFNICKDHRLPRYCVSKEFLINEVKIFFPPIPINIVENYNKIPGEEIQCKQEREKGISTINYFLRNKYILSFDLYLQSLRKVIDYNEFLNARIKFVEEWFIESQGVSPDQLQLHAISEVNHHIQVISRAGSGKTSTIVNRALFLQKHCGIEPQEMLLLAFNRKAANEIQSRLSDKLGKQQTPHVMTFHALAYALVHPEEELLIDQSDGLQNKSQVLHSIINNYLEDPIFYDKIKWLMLDRYRQDWEKIEAIGFNKTPEERLNLKRSLPREGLDGNRYKSYGEKIIANFLFERDIPYRYERNYDWNGINYRPDFTIFTNKNSGIIIEYFGLEGDPDYDKMSDKKREFWRNKSGWNFLEFSPQDILNDNLLTELQYCLEDLGVSCQKLSEEEIWKKVKDRAIDNFTKAMVQFIQRCRKLSLTTDELSRKIHNHQYDNEIEKRFHDLGQTFYNSYLKRLVETGEDDFDGLMQRAADSIRAGNTIFRRKSGAGDLKELKYIFIDEYQDFSQLFYNLIDAIRQFNSNALFFCVGDDWQAINSFAGSDLVFFEKFTDYFPDAKKLYLSNNYRSKQSIVKISNSLMQGRGVEGKPNTSEQGNVHLIDLNDFHPDVLENHDYPGDKITPALIRIINTKLQAGKEVVILSRKSSIPWYVNGNRELDDFVRVVHQHFKLDNKQKGKITISTTHQYKGLEKAVVIIIDAIQGCYPLIHPDWIFMKIFGDTQSKLIDDERRLFYVALSRAVDELFIVTDTLNGRSEFLENLDKNHFSTLDFSKYPYISHKSTIIVKIKNRQISGSSDNAGTFAIRDQLRADGYRWNSQTYLWSKSIEPHKFRLYDHFSNSPWKSSASGIEIIVCDSQCQKPLAIFHVDNGKITRLNFQEYQNQTDHEIQRLGWSPDQCRAYLKNKYGQNKPSRSLLSDEELQDFLNYLKLQ
;
A
#
# COMPACT_ATOMS: atom_id res chain seq x y z
N MET A 1 -73.89 7.25 -3.17
CA MET A 1 -73.70 8.74 -3.24
C MET A 1 -72.19 9.09 -3.02
N GLN A 2 -71.64 8.83 -1.91
CA GLN A 2 -70.23 9.22 -1.63
C GLN A 2 -69.19 8.58 -2.59
N GLU A 3 -69.42 7.36 -3.03
CA GLU A 3 -68.58 6.65 -3.96
C GLU A 3 -68.72 7.14 -5.41
N GLU A 4 -69.90 7.50 -5.83
CA GLU A 4 -70.14 8.09 -7.14
C GLU A 4 -69.64 9.53 -7.27
N GLU A 5 -69.65 10.25 -6.15
CA GLU A 5 -69.13 11.61 -6.07
C GLU A 5 -67.58 11.58 -6.15
N GLN A 6 -66.92 10.67 -5.41
CA GLN A 6 -65.50 10.45 -5.50
C GLN A 6 -65.07 10.00 -6.90
N LYS A 7 -65.85 9.15 -7.56
CA LYS A 7 -65.58 8.72 -8.93
C LYS A 7 -65.70 9.87 -9.92
N ARG A 8 -66.70 10.75 -9.76
CA ARG A 8 -66.83 11.95 -10.57
C ARG A 8 -65.67 12.92 -10.38
N GLU A 9 -65.27 13.13 -9.14
CA GLU A 9 -64.17 14.01 -8.80
C GLU A 9 -62.82 13.47 -9.34
N ALA A 10 -62.63 12.15 -9.35
CA ALA A 10 -61.45 11.53 -9.93
C ALA A 10 -61.42 11.65 -11.46
N ILE A 11 -62.59 11.51 -12.14
CA ILE A 11 -62.71 11.70 -13.60
C ILE A 11 -62.39 13.14 -13.97
N ASP A 12 -63.07 14.08 -13.31
CA ASP A 12 -62.90 15.52 -13.54
C ASP A 12 -61.44 15.98 -13.28
N THR A 13 -60.79 15.39 -12.26
CA THR A 13 -59.39 15.64 -11.99
C THR A 13 -58.48 15.11 -13.09
N PHE A 14 -58.75 13.92 -13.61
CA PHE A 14 -57.99 13.30 -14.68
C PHE A 14 -58.14 14.02 -16.02
N GLU A 15 -59.35 14.45 -16.37
CA GLU A 15 -59.62 15.26 -17.55
C GLU A 15 -58.83 16.57 -17.49
N ARG A 16 -58.79 17.22 -16.35
CA ARG A 16 -58.04 18.45 -16.17
C ARG A 16 -56.52 18.26 -16.20
N ILE A 17 -56.01 17.13 -15.69
CA ILE A 17 -54.60 16.73 -15.81
C ILE A 17 -54.27 16.48 -17.28
N PHE A 18 -55.12 15.78 -18.00
CA PHE A 18 -54.96 15.49 -19.42
C PHE A 18 -54.87 16.78 -20.25
N GLU A 19 -55.76 17.73 -20.03
CA GLU A 19 -55.71 19.03 -20.70
C GLU A 19 -54.40 19.78 -20.42
N ILE A 20 -53.95 19.80 -19.17
CA ILE A 20 -52.70 20.46 -18.78
C ILE A 20 -51.50 19.80 -19.46
N VAL A 21 -51.45 18.48 -19.49
CA VAL A 21 -50.31 17.73 -20.06
C VAL A 21 -50.36 17.84 -21.59
N ASP A 22 -51.52 17.75 -22.20
CA ASP A 22 -51.68 17.85 -23.65
C ASP A 22 -51.25 19.24 -24.16
N GLN A 23 -51.69 20.30 -23.48
CA GLN A 23 -51.26 21.67 -23.79
C GLN A 23 -49.76 21.91 -23.65
N ARG A 24 -49.14 21.25 -22.70
CA ARG A 24 -47.75 21.48 -22.35
C ARG A 24 -46.77 20.51 -23.04
N TRP A 25 -47.23 19.28 -23.30
CA TRP A 25 -46.41 18.21 -23.86
C TRP A 25 -46.62 18.04 -25.36
N GLY A 26 -47.85 18.06 -25.84
CA GLY A 26 -48.28 18.23 -27.25
C GLY A 26 -47.65 17.35 -28.33
N THR A 27 -47.01 16.23 -27.99
CA THR A 27 -46.10 15.57 -28.93
C THR A 27 -46.34 14.07 -29.10
N GLY A 28 -47.34 13.48 -28.49
CA GLY A 28 -47.52 12.05 -28.58
C GLY A 28 -48.55 11.48 -27.65
N ASP A 29 -48.34 10.33 -27.11
CA ASP A 29 -49.31 9.68 -26.26
C ASP A 29 -49.34 10.31 -24.85
N THR A 30 -50.09 11.41 -24.74
CA THR A 30 -50.33 12.14 -23.48
C THR A 30 -50.89 11.22 -22.40
N PHE A 31 -51.67 10.22 -22.77
CA PHE A 31 -52.23 9.25 -21.85
C PHE A 31 -51.13 8.38 -21.21
N SER A 32 -50.25 7.84 -22.03
CA SER A 32 -49.14 7.01 -21.58
C SER A 32 -48.14 7.79 -20.66
N ALA A 33 -47.93 9.06 -20.99
CA ALA A 33 -47.08 9.94 -20.17
C ALA A 33 -47.70 10.17 -18.79
N ILE A 34 -48.98 10.39 -18.69
CA ILE A 34 -49.71 10.56 -17.42
C ILE A 34 -49.75 9.24 -16.64
N GLU A 35 -49.99 8.12 -17.30
CA GLU A 35 -50.00 6.81 -16.67
C GLU A 35 -48.62 6.52 -16.04
N THR A 36 -47.55 6.76 -16.78
CA THR A 36 -46.17 6.61 -16.26
C THR A 36 -45.92 7.53 -15.06
N PHE A 37 -46.37 8.77 -15.11
CA PHE A 37 -46.25 9.70 -13.99
C PHE A 37 -47.01 9.20 -12.75
N LEU A 38 -48.23 8.74 -12.91
CA LEU A 38 -49.05 8.24 -11.80
C LEU A 38 -48.45 6.97 -11.18
N VAL A 39 -47.98 6.05 -12.00
CA VAL A 39 -47.32 4.82 -11.57
C VAL A 39 -46.04 5.14 -10.82
N GLY A 40 -45.19 6.03 -11.35
CA GLY A 40 -43.93 6.45 -10.68
C GLY A 40 -44.15 7.09 -9.33
N ARG A 41 -45.27 7.76 -9.10
CA ARG A 41 -45.65 8.39 -7.83
C ARG A 41 -46.46 7.49 -6.92
N LYS A 42 -46.66 6.20 -7.25
CA LYS A 42 -47.58 5.27 -6.53
C LYS A 42 -49.03 5.80 -6.43
N ILE A 43 -49.41 6.72 -7.28
CA ILE A 43 -50.79 7.21 -7.44
C ILE A 43 -51.41 6.30 -8.47
N ILE A 44 -52.05 5.29 -8.00
CA ILE A 44 -52.32 4.12 -8.79
C ILE A 44 -53.57 4.23 -9.62
N LEU A 45 -53.37 4.03 -10.90
CA LEU A 45 -54.40 3.70 -11.85
C LEU A 45 -53.86 2.66 -12.81
N ARG A 46 -53.75 1.38 -12.34
CA ARG A 46 -53.23 0.27 -13.14
C ARG A 46 -54.33 -0.57 -13.74
N SER A 47 -54.03 -1.09 -14.93
CA SER A 47 -54.93 -1.90 -15.69
C SER A 47 -54.96 -3.41 -15.38
N ASP A 48 -53.93 -3.91 -14.72
CA ASP A 48 -53.64 -5.35 -14.73
C ASP A 48 -53.81 -6.08 -13.40
N ASN A 49 -53.90 -5.40 -12.26
CA ASN A 49 -53.94 -6.03 -10.96
C ASN A 49 -55.09 -5.60 -10.07
N LYS A 50 -56.32 -5.56 -10.60
CA LYS A 50 -57.51 -5.28 -9.78
C LYS A 50 -57.48 -3.95 -9.02
N GLN A 51 -56.76 -2.99 -9.56
CA GLN A 51 -56.73 -1.61 -9.12
C GLN A 51 -57.53 -0.73 -10.03
N TYR A 52 -57.64 0.57 -9.78
CA TYR A 52 -58.37 1.45 -10.64
C TYR A 52 -57.74 1.51 -12.02
N LYS A 53 -58.55 1.23 -13.04
CA LYS A 53 -58.21 1.29 -14.45
C LYS A 53 -58.79 2.55 -15.08
N ILE A 54 -57.96 3.36 -15.73
CA ILE A 54 -58.41 4.45 -16.56
C ILE A 54 -58.43 3.98 -18.00
N GLU A 55 -59.57 4.06 -18.63
CA GLU A 55 -59.74 3.73 -20.04
C GLU A 55 -60.11 4.99 -20.81
N LYS A 56 -59.41 5.25 -21.91
CA LYS A 56 -59.74 6.33 -22.83
C LYS A 56 -60.86 5.86 -23.77
N TYR A 57 -61.98 6.56 -23.74
CA TYR A 57 -63.03 6.31 -24.71
C TYR A 57 -62.67 6.89 -26.08
N PHE A 58 -62.58 6.05 -27.10
CA PHE A 58 -62.31 6.46 -28.45
C PHE A 58 -63.42 7.42 -28.95
N GLY A 59 -63.03 8.64 -29.26
CA GLY A 59 -63.87 9.60 -30.00
C GLY A 59 -64.46 10.77 -29.20
N PHE A 60 -64.41 10.78 -27.87
CA PHE A 60 -65.08 11.83 -27.08
C PHE A 60 -64.21 12.51 -25.99
N GLY A 61 -62.90 12.27 -25.93
CA GLY A 61 -62.06 12.91 -24.94
C GLY A 61 -62.33 12.59 -23.45
N LYS A 62 -63.22 11.61 -23.21
CA LYS A 62 -63.69 11.23 -21.88
C LYS A 62 -62.91 10.02 -21.35
N PHE A 63 -62.73 9.97 -20.05
CA PHE A 63 -62.10 8.87 -19.36
C PHE A 63 -63.08 8.16 -18.44
N ASN A 64 -62.98 6.85 -18.34
CA ASN A 64 -63.70 6.04 -17.37
C ASN A 64 -62.77 5.47 -16.34
N ILE A 65 -63.18 5.49 -15.08
CA ILE A 65 -62.43 4.93 -13.96
C ILE A 65 -63.14 3.71 -13.43
N CYS A 66 -62.54 2.53 -13.60
CA CYS A 66 -63.04 1.28 -13.07
C CYS A 66 -62.45 0.99 -11.70
N LYS A 67 -63.27 0.71 -10.70
CA LYS A 67 -62.87 0.47 -9.31
C LYS A 67 -62.38 -0.97 -9.12
N ASP A 68 -61.22 -1.09 -8.50
CA ASP A 68 -60.82 -2.34 -7.85
C ASP A 68 -61.29 -2.31 -6.35
N HIS A 69 -62.09 -3.27 -5.97
CA HIS A 69 -62.63 -3.40 -4.61
C HIS A 69 -61.59 -3.57 -3.47
N ARG A 70 -60.32 -3.70 -3.78
CA ARG A 70 -59.26 -3.85 -2.81
C ARG A 70 -58.59 -2.55 -2.40
N LEU A 71 -58.88 -1.45 -3.07
CA LEU A 71 -58.26 -0.18 -2.78
C LEU A 71 -59.28 0.85 -2.32
N PRO A 72 -59.16 1.38 -1.13
CA PRO A 72 -60.18 2.24 -0.51
C PRO A 72 -60.09 3.71 -0.89
N ARG A 73 -59.15 4.19 -1.72
CA ARG A 73 -58.95 5.65 -1.89
C ARG A 73 -58.70 6.08 -3.33
N TYR A 74 -59.48 7.05 -3.75
CA TYR A 74 -59.28 7.84 -4.96
C TYR A 74 -58.39 9.02 -4.65
N CYS A 75 -57.24 8.90 -4.17
CA CYS A 75 -56.26 9.97 -4.13
C CYS A 75 -56.32 11.11 -3.15
N VAL A 76 -55.22 11.65 -3.09
CA VAL A 76 -54.75 12.98 -2.70
C VAL A 76 -55.68 14.07 -3.19
N SER A 77 -55.68 15.21 -2.56
CA SER A 77 -56.56 16.30 -2.99
C SER A 77 -56.30 16.68 -4.47
N LYS A 78 -57.37 17.01 -5.17
CA LYS A 78 -57.34 17.45 -6.58
C LYS A 78 -56.28 18.53 -6.84
N GLU A 79 -56.17 19.48 -5.92
CA GLU A 79 -55.22 20.59 -5.99
C GLU A 79 -53.76 20.13 -5.90
N PHE A 80 -53.49 19.21 -4.99
CA PHE A 80 -52.14 18.64 -4.82
C PHE A 80 -51.72 17.90 -6.12
N LEU A 81 -52.58 17.05 -6.64
CA LEU A 81 -52.28 16.28 -7.85
C LEU A 81 -52.12 17.19 -9.09
N ILE A 82 -52.95 18.23 -9.23
CA ILE A 82 -52.80 19.21 -10.31
C ILE A 82 -51.50 20.00 -10.18
N ASN A 83 -51.09 20.36 -8.97
CA ASN A 83 -49.82 21.03 -8.74
C ASN A 83 -48.63 20.13 -9.04
N GLU A 84 -48.64 18.88 -8.61
CA GLU A 84 -47.63 17.89 -8.93
C GLU A 84 -47.53 17.67 -10.44
N VAL A 85 -48.63 17.57 -11.16
CA VAL A 85 -48.65 17.45 -12.63
C VAL A 85 -48.10 18.70 -13.30
N LYS A 86 -48.48 19.90 -12.83
CA LYS A 86 -47.91 21.16 -13.34
C LYS A 86 -46.42 21.28 -13.14
N ILE A 87 -45.94 20.75 -12.05
CA ILE A 87 -44.51 20.70 -11.71
C ILE A 87 -43.80 19.64 -12.59
N PHE A 88 -44.36 18.46 -12.77
CA PHE A 88 -43.79 17.38 -13.58
C PHE A 88 -43.81 17.67 -15.09
N PHE A 89 -44.85 18.30 -15.59
CA PHE A 89 -45.03 18.73 -16.99
C PHE A 89 -45.01 20.27 -17.06
N PRO A 90 -43.87 20.94 -16.94
CA PRO A 90 -43.76 22.38 -16.99
C PRO A 90 -44.11 22.93 -18.38
N PRO A 91 -44.57 24.19 -18.47
CA PRO A 91 -44.81 24.81 -19.77
C PRO A 91 -43.53 24.92 -20.59
N ILE A 92 -43.60 24.60 -21.85
CA ILE A 92 -42.48 24.82 -22.76
C ILE A 92 -42.31 26.33 -22.94
N PRO A 93 -41.06 26.88 -22.81
CA PRO A 93 -40.83 28.31 -22.95
C PRO A 93 -41.40 28.84 -24.28
N ILE A 94 -42.25 29.84 -24.20
CA ILE A 94 -42.99 30.44 -25.34
C ILE A 94 -42.08 30.93 -26.47
N ASN A 95 -40.91 31.47 -26.14
CA ASN A 95 -39.90 31.93 -27.09
C ASN A 95 -39.39 30.86 -28.06
N ILE A 96 -39.40 29.60 -27.61
CA ILE A 96 -38.99 28.46 -28.46
C ILE A 96 -40.14 28.07 -29.40
N VAL A 97 -41.37 28.14 -28.93
CA VAL A 97 -42.58 27.80 -29.74
C VAL A 97 -42.81 28.84 -30.83
N GLU A 98 -42.66 30.13 -30.55
CA GLU A 98 -42.80 31.21 -31.53
C GLU A 98 -41.79 31.18 -32.66
N ASN A 99 -40.56 30.80 -32.39
CA ASN A 99 -39.54 30.66 -33.42
C ASN A 99 -39.71 29.45 -34.32
N TYR A 100 -40.31 28.38 -33.78
CA TYR A 100 -40.61 27.16 -34.55
C TYR A 100 -41.57 27.37 -35.74
N ASN A 101 -42.54 28.26 -35.60
CA ASN A 101 -43.57 28.50 -36.61
C ASN A 101 -43.11 29.46 -37.74
N LYS A 102 -41.92 30.00 -37.71
CA LYS A 102 -41.47 31.09 -38.62
C LYS A 102 -40.45 30.68 -39.67
N ILE A 103 -40.01 29.43 -39.74
CA ILE A 103 -38.86 29.07 -40.57
C ILE A 103 -39.16 27.99 -41.59
N PRO A 104 -38.91 28.20 -42.88
CA PRO A 104 -39.13 27.20 -43.94
C PRO A 104 -37.88 26.31 -44.13
N GLY A 105 -38.12 24.99 -44.21
CA GLY A 105 -37.12 23.98 -44.57
C GLY A 105 -36.88 22.91 -43.50
N GLU A 106 -36.72 21.65 -43.90
CA GLU A 106 -36.58 20.50 -42.98
C GLU A 106 -35.32 20.55 -42.07
N GLU A 107 -34.18 21.01 -42.56
CA GLU A 107 -32.96 21.12 -41.77
C GLU A 107 -33.04 22.14 -40.62
N ILE A 108 -33.77 23.23 -40.88
CA ILE A 108 -33.96 24.31 -39.91
C ILE A 108 -34.97 23.88 -38.85
N GLN A 109 -35.97 23.12 -39.24
CA GLN A 109 -36.95 22.52 -38.35
C GLN A 109 -36.32 21.54 -37.39
N CYS A 110 -35.43 20.66 -37.87
CA CYS A 110 -34.65 19.73 -37.03
C CYS A 110 -33.77 20.46 -36.01
N LYS A 111 -33.11 21.56 -36.42
CA LYS A 111 -32.28 22.34 -35.52
C LYS A 111 -33.05 22.99 -34.37
N GLN A 112 -34.23 23.50 -34.66
CA GLN A 112 -35.10 24.12 -33.66
C GLN A 112 -35.74 23.11 -32.72
N GLU A 113 -36.15 21.95 -33.19
CA GLU A 113 -36.63 20.86 -32.35
C GLU A 113 -35.55 20.38 -31.40
N ARG A 114 -34.30 20.33 -31.84
CA ARG A 114 -33.14 20.00 -31.08
C ARG A 114 -32.83 21.03 -29.97
N GLU A 115 -32.83 22.34 -30.29
CA GLU A 115 -32.67 23.42 -29.33
C GLU A 115 -33.81 23.45 -28.30
N LYS A 116 -35.03 23.22 -28.70
CA LYS A 116 -36.19 23.07 -27.83
C LYS A 116 -36.02 21.88 -26.90
N GLY A 117 -35.54 20.76 -27.43
CA GLY A 117 -35.25 19.56 -26.63
C GLY A 117 -34.28 19.79 -25.54
N ILE A 118 -33.11 20.38 -25.84
CA ILE A 118 -32.06 20.70 -24.88
C ILE A 118 -32.56 21.67 -23.81
N SER A 119 -33.28 22.72 -24.21
CA SER A 119 -33.90 23.68 -23.28
C SER A 119 -34.88 23.02 -22.33
N THR A 120 -35.72 22.12 -22.84
CA THR A 120 -36.67 21.36 -22.03
C THR A 120 -36.00 20.42 -21.06
N ILE A 121 -34.93 19.71 -21.46
CA ILE A 121 -34.10 18.89 -20.56
C ILE A 121 -33.59 19.74 -19.40
N ASN A 122 -32.96 20.87 -19.67
CA ASN A 122 -32.41 21.74 -18.64
C ASN A 122 -33.48 22.25 -17.68
N TYR A 123 -34.68 22.56 -18.20
CA TYR A 123 -35.80 22.98 -17.37
C TYR A 123 -36.23 21.85 -16.43
N PHE A 124 -36.38 20.63 -16.94
CA PHE A 124 -36.75 19.46 -16.12
C PHE A 124 -35.71 19.14 -15.05
N LEU A 125 -34.45 19.18 -15.39
CA LEU A 125 -33.35 18.93 -14.43
C LEU A 125 -33.35 19.97 -13.29
N ARG A 126 -33.58 21.26 -13.61
CA ARG A 126 -33.62 22.33 -12.59
C ARG A 126 -34.82 22.20 -11.65
N ASN A 127 -35.92 21.62 -12.11
CA ASN A 127 -37.17 21.48 -11.34
C ASN A 127 -37.34 20.10 -10.65
N LYS A 128 -36.29 19.31 -10.56
CA LYS A 128 -36.23 18.02 -9.83
C LYS A 128 -37.02 16.87 -10.45
N TYR A 129 -37.11 16.81 -11.78
CA TYR A 129 -37.79 15.72 -12.44
C TYR A 129 -36.88 14.76 -13.16
N ILE A 130 -37.15 13.45 -12.98
CA ILE A 130 -36.58 12.43 -13.85
C ILE A 130 -37.36 12.49 -15.14
N LEU A 131 -36.68 12.86 -16.22
CA LEU A 131 -37.14 12.51 -17.55
C LEU A 131 -36.44 11.20 -17.91
N SER A 132 -37.20 10.13 -18.13
CA SER A 132 -36.60 8.98 -18.79
C SER A 132 -36.19 9.42 -20.20
N PHE A 133 -34.99 9.08 -20.61
CA PHE A 133 -34.48 9.42 -21.95
C PHE A 133 -35.37 8.86 -23.04
N ASP A 134 -35.92 7.66 -22.86
CA ASP A 134 -36.79 7.00 -23.82
C ASP A 134 -38.09 7.77 -24.04
N LEU A 135 -38.72 8.25 -22.97
CA LEU A 135 -39.94 9.04 -23.04
C LEU A 135 -39.68 10.38 -23.75
N TYR A 136 -38.53 10.95 -23.51
CA TYR A 136 -38.13 12.19 -24.12
C TYR A 136 -37.76 12.04 -25.60
N LEU A 137 -37.09 10.97 -26.01
CA LEU A 137 -36.80 10.65 -27.40
C LEU A 137 -38.09 10.39 -28.21
N GLN A 138 -39.03 9.70 -27.59
CA GLN A 138 -40.36 9.49 -28.24
C GLN A 138 -41.04 10.82 -28.49
N SER A 139 -40.99 11.76 -27.54
CA SER A 139 -41.59 13.08 -27.67
C SER A 139 -40.93 13.97 -28.72
N LEU A 140 -39.65 13.83 -28.93
CA LEU A 140 -38.83 14.62 -29.87
C LEU A 140 -38.62 13.93 -31.24
N ARG A 141 -39.27 12.82 -31.51
CA ARG A 141 -39.17 12.09 -32.79
C ARG A 141 -37.72 11.76 -33.20
N LYS A 142 -36.87 11.42 -32.23
CA LYS A 142 -35.43 11.09 -32.40
C LYS A 142 -34.58 12.23 -32.96
N VAL A 143 -34.90 13.47 -32.71
CA VAL A 143 -34.12 14.64 -33.17
C VAL A 143 -32.86 14.82 -32.32
N ILE A 144 -32.85 14.32 -31.11
CA ILE A 144 -31.68 14.37 -30.17
C ILE A 144 -31.17 12.97 -29.93
N ASP A 145 -29.86 12.77 -30.13
CA ASP A 145 -29.20 11.52 -29.75
C ASP A 145 -28.84 11.47 -28.28
N TYR A 146 -28.45 10.27 -27.80
CA TYR A 146 -28.06 10.07 -26.40
C TYR A 146 -26.90 10.95 -25.94
N ASN A 147 -25.89 11.16 -26.79
CA ASN A 147 -24.69 11.95 -26.43
C ASN A 147 -25.06 13.43 -26.26
N GLU A 148 -25.93 13.96 -27.10
CA GLU A 148 -26.40 15.34 -26.95
C GLU A 148 -27.21 15.54 -25.67
N PHE A 149 -28.08 14.57 -25.34
CA PHE A 149 -28.79 14.54 -24.07
C PHE A 149 -27.84 14.49 -22.87
N LEU A 150 -26.82 13.62 -22.91
CA LEU A 150 -25.84 13.49 -21.86
C LEU A 150 -25.00 14.78 -21.71
N ASN A 151 -24.56 15.40 -22.81
CA ASN A 151 -23.82 16.66 -22.80
C ASN A 151 -24.65 17.80 -22.17
N ALA A 152 -25.94 17.90 -22.50
CA ALA A 152 -26.82 18.87 -21.84
C ALA A 152 -26.96 18.63 -20.33
N ARG A 153 -27.00 17.36 -19.91
CA ARG A 153 -27.03 16.98 -18.48
C ARG A 153 -25.70 17.29 -17.80
N ILE A 154 -24.56 17.00 -18.44
CA ILE A 154 -23.23 17.34 -17.91
C ILE A 154 -23.12 18.84 -17.64
N LYS A 155 -23.54 19.66 -18.62
CA LYS A 155 -23.54 21.12 -18.45
C LYS A 155 -24.44 21.58 -17.30
N PHE A 156 -25.65 21.01 -17.18
CA PHE A 156 -26.54 21.29 -16.05
C PHE A 156 -25.90 20.93 -14.71
N VAL A 157 -25.26 19.76 -14.61
CA VAL A 157 -24.58 19.30 -13.38
C VAL A 157 -23.42 20.22 -13.02
N GLU A 158 -22.64 20.69 -14.01
CA GLU A 158 -21.55 21.65 -13.81
C GLU A 158 -22.10 22.98 -13.25
N GLU A 159 -23.11 23.57 -13.89
CA GLU A 159 -23.76 24.80 -13.42
C GLU A 159 -24.31 24.63 -11.98
N TRP A 160 -24.95 23.52 -11.71
CA TRP A 160 -25.46 23.23 -10.37
C TRP A 160 -24.36 23.14 -9.30
N PHE A 161 -23.22 22.50 -9.59
CA PHE A 161 -22.11 22.47 -8.62
C PHE A 161 -21.49 23.85 -8.39
N ILE A 162 -21.35 24.67 -9.43
CA ILE A 162 -20.89 26.05 -9.30
C ILE A 162 -21.83 26.85 -8.42
N GLU A 163 -23.16 26.78 -8.68
CA GLU A 163 -24.17 27.49 -7.91
C GLU A 163 -24.26 27.04 -6.44
N SER A 164 -24.16 25.72 -6.20
CA SER A 164 -24.40 25.14 -4.86
C SER A 164 -23.17 25.02 -3.98
N GLN A 165 -21.97 24.88 -4.57
CA GLN A 165 -20.73 24.60 -3.85
C GLN A 165 -19.57 25.57 -4.20
N GLY A 166 -19.77 26.44 -5.17
CA GLY A 166 -18.74 27.40 -5.62
C GLY A 166 -17.60 26.78 -6.42
N VAL A 167 -17.59 25.44 -6.62
CA VAL A 167 -16.53 24.70 -7.31
C VAL A 167 -17.20 23.60 -8.16
N SER A 168 -16.77 23.46 -9.40
CA SER A 168 -17.18 22.37 -10.27
C SER A 168 -16.25 21.17 -10.16
N PRO A 169 -16.76 19.92 -10.17
CA PRO A 169 -15.98 18.74 -10.50
C PRO A 169 -15.37 18.88 -11.91
N ASP A 170 -14.31 18.12 -12.19
CA ASP A 170 -13.74 18.10 -13.54
C ASP A 170 -14.66 17.38 -14.55
N GLN A 171 -14.37 17.54 -15.84
CA GLN A 171 -15.21 16.98 -16.92
C GLN A 171 -15.35 15.45 -16.83
N LEU A 172 -14.33 14.71 -16.36
CA LEU A 172 -14.41 13.26 -16.19
C LEU A 172 -15.32 12.89 -15.02
N GLN A 173 -15.25 13.63 -13.93
CA GLN A 173 -16.12 13.46 -12.78
C GLN A 173 -17.55 13.87 -13.13
N LEU A 174 -17.74 14.99 -13.84
CA LEU A 174 -19.07 15.43 -14.31
C LEU A 174 -19.72 14.38 -15.21
N HIS A 175 -18.95 13.77 -16.10
CA HIS A 175 -19.46 12.67 -16.94
C HIS A 175 -19.90 11.48 -16.07
N ALA A 176 -19.06 11.06 -15.11
CA ALA A 176 -19.39 9.95 -14.22
C ALA A 176 -20.60 10.25 -13.31
N ILE A 177 -20.81 11.50 -12.92
CA ILE A 177 -21.99 11.91 -12.14
C ILE A 177 -23.23 11.93 -13.01
N SER A 178 -23.14 12.37 -14.25
CA SER A 178 -24.27 12.63 -15.15
C SER A 178 -24.78 11.39 -15.88
N GLU A 179 -23.95 10.36 -16.10
CA GLU A 179 -24.37 9.12 -16.77
C GLU A 179 -25.18 8.24 -15.84
N VAL A 180 -26.51 8.38 -15.84
CA VAL A 180 -27.39 7.72 -14.85
C VAL A 180 -28.20 6.55 -15.42
N ASN A 181 -28.14 6.28 -16.73
CA ASN A 181 -29.02 5.34 -17.41
C ASN A 181 -28.41 3.94 -17.66
N HIS A 182 -27.14 3.72 -17.28
CA HIS A 182 -26.42 2.48 -17.54
C HIS A 182 -25.74 1.94 -16.28
N HIS A 183 -25.38 0.67 -16.31
CA HIS A 183 -24.35 0.16 -15.41
C HIS A 183 -23.04 0.86 -15.75
N ILE A 184 -22.27 1.28 -14.73
CA ILE A 184 -21.04 2.03 -14.95
C ILE A 184 -19.89 1.41 -14.17
N GLN A 185 -18.80 1.17 -14.88
CA GLN A 185 -17.49 0.96 -14.29
C GLN A 185 -16.68 2.25 -14.39
N VAL A 186 -16.25 2.79 -13.26
CA VAL A 186 -15.34 3.93 -13.19
C VAL A 186 -13.94 3.43 -12.86
N ILE A 187 -13.05 3.48 -13.84
CA ILE A 187 -11.64 3.18 -13.69
C ILE A 187 -10.94 4.47 -13.24
N SER A 188 -10.55 4.50 -11.99
CA SER A 188 -9.98 5.69 -11.36
C SER A 188 -8.50 5.51 -11.08
N ARG A 189 -7.74 6.60 -10.97
CA ARG A 189 -6.34 6.56 -10.53
C ARG A 189 -6.20 7.14 -9.11
N ALA A 190 -5.10 6.86 -8.45
CA ALA A 190 -4.82 7.40 -7.13
C ALA A 190 -5.03 8.93 -7.12
N GLY A 191 -5.70 9.44 -6.10
CA GLY A 191 -5.94 10.87 -5.94
C GLY A 191 -6.95 11.50 -6.92
N SER A 192 -7.75 10.70 -7.68
CA SER A 192 -8.72 11.22 -8.67
C SER A 192 -10.08 11.62 -8.10
N GLY A 193 -10.28 11.52 -6.79
CA GLY A 193 -11.54 11.92 -6.16
C GLY A 193 -12.66 10.87 -6.23
N LYS A 194 -12.33 9.56 -6.22
CA LYS A 194 -13.30 8.44 -6.22
C LYS A 194 -14.50 8.65 -5.30
N THR A 195 -14.24 8.79 -4.00
CA THR A 195 -15.28 8.93 -2.98
C THR A 195 -16.11 10.21 -3.18
N SER A 196 -15.48 11.31 -3.61
CA SER A 196 -16.20 12.54 -3.94
C SER A 196 -17.14 12.35 -5.11
N THR A 197 -16.74 11.59 -6.15
CA THR A 197 -17.58 11.29 -7.31
C THR A 197 -18.79 10.44 -6.91
N ILE A 198 -18.61 9.41 -6.08
CA ILE A 198 -19.69 8.58 -5.52
C ILE A 198 -20.69 9.45 -4.76
N VAL A 199 -20.22 10.27 -3.83
CA VAL A 199 -21.05 11.16 -3.00
C VAL A 199 -21.80 12.16 -3.88
N ASN A 200 -21.11 12.82 -4.81
CA ASN A 200 -21.70 13.82 -5.68
C ASN A 200 -22.74 13.22 -6.64
N ARG A 201 -22.51 11.98 -7.15
CA ARG A 201 -23.51 11.27 -7.96
C ARG A 201 -24.75 10.90 -7.13
N ALA A 202 -24.59 10.40 -5.91
CA ALA A 202 -25.73 10.10 -5.03
C ALA A 202 -26.54 11.36 -4.72
N LEU A 203 -25.87 12.48 -4.48
CA LEU A 203 -26.53 13.79 -4.31
C LEU A 203 -27.28 14.25 -5.55
N PHE A 204 -26.70 14.10 -6.73
CA PHE A 204 -27.35 14.46 -7.99
C PHE A 204 -28.62 13.62 -8.21
N LEU A 205 -28.55 12.31 -8.00
CA LEU A 205 -29.69 11.41 -8.08
C LEU A 205 -30.81 11.81 -7.12
N GLN A 206 -30.46 12.10 -5.87
CA GLN A 206 -31.45 12.48 -4.86
C GLN A 206 -32.04 13.86 -5.10
N LYS A 207 -31.24 14.85 -5.47
CA LYS A 207 -31.70 16.24 -5.60
C LYS A 207 -32.34 16.55 -6.94
N HIS A 208 -31.92 15.93 -8.01
CA HIS A 208 -32.34 16.30 -9.37
C HIS A 208 -32.96 15.16 -10.19
N CYS A 209 -32.71 13.89 -9.79
CA CYS A 209 -33.30 12.76 -10.50
C CYS A 209 -34.52 12.15 -9.79
N GLY A 210 -34.96 12.73 -8.67
CA GLY A 210 -36.13 12.25 -7.90
C GLY A 210 -35.95 10.84 -7.32
N ILE A 211 -34.69 10.40 -7.11
CA ILE A 211 -34.42 9.12 -6.48
C ILE A 211 -34.47 9.30 -4.97
N GLU A 212 -35.32 8.52 -4.34
CA GLU A 212 -35.47 8.57 -2.89
C GLU A 212 -34.24 7.94 -2.19
N PRO A 213 -33.86 8.41 -1.01
CA PRO A 213 -32.69 7.88 -0.29
C PRO A 213 -32.75 6.36 -0.07
N GLN A 214 -33.92 5.80 0.21
CA GLN A 214 -34.13 4.36 0.39
C GLN A 214 -34.00 3.55 -0.90
N GLU A 215 -34.02 4.18 -2.07
CA GLU A 215 -33.82 3.54 -3.37
C GLU A 215 -32.33 3.46 -3.76
N MET A 216 -31.43 3.92 -2.88
CA MET A 216 -29.99 3.92 -3.11
C MET A 216 -29.24 3.13 -2.03
N LEU A 217 -28.32 2.26 -2.44
CA LEU A 217 -27.43 1.50 -1.56
C LEU A 217 -25.96 1.77 -1.95
N LEU A 218 -25.18 2.25 -1.00
CA LEU A 218 -23.75 2.49 -1.15
C LEU A 218 -22.98 1.44 -0.34
N LEU A 219 -22.24 0.60 -1.02
CA LEU A 219 -21.44 -0.48 -0.46
C LEU A 219 -19.96 -0.11 -0.45
N ALA A 220 -19.36 -0.16 0.72
CA ALA A 220 -17.94 0.05 0.92
C ALA A 220 -17.25 -1.22 1.37
N PHE A 221 -15.94 -1.32 1.11
CA PHE A 221 -15.15 -2.50 1.46
C PHE A 221 -14.90 -2.62 2.97
N ASN A 222 -14.75 -1.49 3.66
CA ASN A 222 -14.49 -1.47 5.09
C ASN A 222 -15.30 -0.39 5.83
N ARG A 223 -15.37 -0.50 7.17
CA ARG A 223 -16.14 0.41 8.02
C ARG A 223 -15.68 1.87 7.92
N LYS A 224 -14.37 2.09 7.77
CA LYS A 224 -13.81 3.45 7.69
C LYS A 224 -14.30 4.16 6.42
N ALA A 225 -14.27 3.48 5.28
CA ALA A 225 -14.78 4.03 4.01
C ALA A 225 -16.31 4.25 4.07
N ALA A 226 -17.07 3.31 4.65
CA ALA A 226 -18.51 3.49 4.82
C ALA A 226 -18.83 4.73 5.69
N ASN A 227 -18.14 4.90 6.81
CA ASN A 227 -18.32 6.04 7.70
C ASN A 227 -17.92 7.36 7.02
N GLU A 228 -16.87 7.38 6.21
CA GLU A 228 -16.44 8.55 5.45
C GLU A 228 -17.50 8.96 4.43
N ILE A 229 -18.04 8.01 3.65
CA ILE A 229 -19.12 8.26 2.69
C ILE A 229 -20.36 8.79 3.43
N GLN A 230 -20.75 8.16 4.53
CA GLN A 230 -21.88 8.57 5.36
C GLN A 230 -21.72 9.99 5.90
N SER A 231 -20.55 10.32 6.44
CA SER A 231 -20.25 11.68 6.96
C SER A 231 -20.36 12.71 5.85
N ARG A 232 -19.71 12.49 4.72
CA ARG A 232 -19.73 13.41 3.57
C ARG A 232 -21.13 13.63 3.01
N LEU A 233 -21.97 12.58 2.96
CA LEU A 233 -23.37 12.70 2.57
C LEU A 233 -24.16 13.51 3.60
N SER A 234 -24.02 13.23 4.88
CA SER A 234 -24.70 13.94 5.96
C SER A 234 -24.33 15.42 5.99
N ASP A 235 -23.06 15.77 5.80
CA ASP A 235 -22.59 17.16 5.76
C ASP A 235 -23.26 17.94 4.60
N LYS A 236 -23.44 17.29 3.42
CA LYS A 236 -24.01 17.93 2.25
C LYS A 236 -25.55 17.92 2.22
N LEU A 237 -26.20 16.96 2.85
CA LEU A 237 -27.66 16.82 2.91
C LEU A 237 -28.27 17.51 4.13
N GLY A 238 -27.49 17.80 5.16
CA GLY A 238 -27.93 18.42 6.40
C GLY A 238 -28.97 17.56 7.12
N LYS A 239 -30.21 18.09 7.27
CA LYS A 239 -31.33 17.38 7.94
C LYS A 239 -32.06 16.39 7.03
N GLN A 240 -31.70 16.30 5.74
CA GLN A 240 -32.35 15.36 4.82
C GLN A 240 -31.88 13.93 5.09
N GLN A 241 -32.74 12.96 4.79
CA GLN A 241 -32.41 11.56 4.91
C GLN A 241 -31.28 11.19 3.93
N THR A 242 -30.33 10.39 4.40
CA THR A 242 -29.21 9.87 3.60
C THR A 242 -29.57 8.51 3.00
N PRO A 243 -28.98 8.14 1.87
CA PRO A 243 -29.05 6.79 1.32
C PRO A 243 -28.55 5.72 2.31
N HIS A 244 -28.83 4.45 2.01
CA HIS A 244 -28.23 3.34 2.76
C HIS A 244 -26.75 3.26 2.49
N VAL A 245 -25.90 3.42 3.51
CA VAL A 245 -24.44 3.27 3.43
C VAL A 245 -24.01 2.17 4.38
N MET A 246 -23.29 1.16 3.88
CA MET A 246 -22.82 0.05 4.71
C MET A 246 -21.69 -0.74 4.02
N THR A 247 -21.09 -1.65 4.78
CA THR A 247 -20.15 -2.63 4.20
C THR A 247 -20.92 -3.85 3.69
N PHE A 248 -20.29 -4.64 2.81
CA PHE A 248 -20.85 -5.92 2.35
C PHE A 248 -21.22 -6.85 3.50
N HIS A 249 -20.35 -6.97 4.49
CA HIS A 249 -20.60 -7.79 5.69
C HIS A 249 -21.79 -7.25 6.51
N ALA A 250 -21.94 -5.93 6.60
CA ALA A 250 -23.08 -5.34 7.30
C ALA A 250 -24.40 -5.57 6.55
N LEU A 251 -24.38 -5.61 5.21
CA LEU A 251 -25.55 -5.98 4.41
C LEU A 251 -25.91 -7.46 4.62
N ALA A 252 -24.92 -8.36 4.55
CA ALA A 252 -25.14 -9.79 4.78
C ALA A 252 -25.73 -10.03 6.19
N TYR A 253 -25.17 -9.38 7.19
CA TYR A 253 -25.70 -9.48 8.56
C TYR A 253 -27.12 -8.95 8.68
N ALA A 254 -27.45 -7.85 8.00
CA ALA A 254 -28.76 -7.23 8.02
C ALA A 254 -29.83 -8.03 7.23
N LEU A 255 -29.42 -8.91 6.34
CA LEU A 255 -30.32 -9.82 5.60
C LEU A 255 -30.57 -11.11 6.37
N VAL A 256 -29.53 -11.71 6.94
CA VAL A 256 -29.60 -13.06 7.55
C VAL A 256 -30.05 -12.99 9.00
N HIS A 257 -29.62 -11.95 9.76
CA HIS A 257 -29.80 -11.86 11.21
C HIS A 257 -29.41 -13.17 11.91
N PRO A 258 -28.13 -13.58 11.85
CA PRO A 258 -27.71 -14.88 12.35
C PRO A 258 -27.97 -14.98 13.85
N GLU A 259 -28.56 -16.09 14.27
CA GLU A 259 -28.71 -16.47 15.69
C GLU A 259 -27.45 -17.16 16.19
N GLU A 260 -26.62 -17.64 15.27
CA GLU A 260 -25.37 -18.35 15.51
C GLU A 260 -24.27 -17.38 15.98
N GLU A 261 -23.32 -17.90 16.76
CA GLU A 261 -22.13 -17.17 17.12
C GLU A 261 -21.19 -17.05 15.91
N LEU A 262 -20.83 -15.81 15.56
CA LEU A 262 -19.95 -15.56 14.45
C LEU A 262 -18.48 -15.60 14.89
N LEU A 263 -17.71 -16.45 14.26
CA LEU A 263 -16.26 -16.51 14.41
C LEU A 263 -15.60 -15.33 13.69
N ILE A 264 -15.16 -14.34 14.46
CA ILE A 264 -14.59 -13.10 13.95
C ILE A 264 -13.16 -12.95 14.47
N ASP A 265 -12.21 -12.72 13.57
CA ASP A 265 -10.89 -12.23 13.94
C ASP A 265 -10.96 -10.69 14.06
N GLN A 266 -10.92 -10.19 15.29
CA GLN A 266 -10.99 -8.75 15.58
C GLN A 266 -9.60 -8.13 15.70
N SER A 267 -9.49 -6.84 15.36
CA SER A 267 -8.24 -6.08 15.43
C SER A 267 -7.69 -5.87 16.85
N ASP A 268 -8.50 -6.16 17.88
CA ASP A 268 -8.16 -6.04 19.29
C ASP A 268 -7.67 -7.35 19.94
N GLY A 269 -7.33 -8.35 19.13
CA GLY A 269 -6.63 -9.56 19.58
C GLY A 269 -7.52 -10.77 19.87
N LEU A 270 -8.84 -10.66 19.76
CA LEU A 270 -9.75 -11.80 19.77
C LEU A 270 -9.82 -12.42 18.38
N GLN A 271 -9.03 -13.45 18.14
CA GLN A 271 -8.92 -14.16 16.85
C GLN A 271 -9.66 -15.49 16.92
N ASN A 272 -10.98 -15.47 17.04
CA ASN A 272 -11.77 -16.68 17.26
C ASN A 272 -11.68 -17.67 16.09
N LYS A 273 -11.73 -17.19 14.84
CA LYS A 273 -11.62 -18.03 13.63
C LYS A 273 -10.25 -18.72 13.55
N SER A 274 -9.18 -17.96 13.72
CA SER A 274 -7.83 -18.49 13.71
C SER A 274 -7.61 -19.48 14.87
N GLN A 275 -8.14 -19.21 16.05
CA GLN A 275 -8.06 -20.13 17.20
C GLN A 275 -8.79 -21.46 16.95
N VAL A 276 -9.97 -21.42 16.32
CA VAL A 276 -10.70 -22.63 15.94
C VAL A 276 -9.89 -23.47 14.95
N LEU A 277 -9.30 -22.85 13.95
CA LEU A 277 -8.44 -23.53 12.98
C LEU A 277 -7.20 -24.14 13.66
N HIS A 278 -6.54 -23.39 14.55
CA HIS A 278 -5.42 -23.90 15.35
C HIS A 278 -5.84 -25.09 16.22
N SER A 279 -7.01 -25.04 16.86
CA SER A 279 -7.54 -26.13 17.66
C SER A 279 -7.77 -27.40 16.82
N ILE A 280 -8.33 -27.27 15.63
CA ILE A 280 -8.53 -28.39 14.71
C ILE A 280 -7.18 -29.00 14.32
N ILE A 281 -6.21 -28.17 13.95
CA ILE A 281 -4.87 -28.65 13.57
C ILE A 281 -4.19 -29.35 14.75
N ASN A 282 -4.29 -28.79 15.96
CA ASN A 282 -3.72 -29.37 17.17
C ASN A 282 -4.33 -30.76 17.50
N ASN A 283 -5.64 -30.93 17.33
CA ASN A 283 -6.27 -32.23 17.51
C ASN A 283 -5.73 -33.30 16.56
N TYR A 284 -5.47 -32.94 15.30
CA TYR A 284 -4.81 -33.82 14.34
C TYR A 284 -3.34 -34.09 14.66
N LEU A 285 -2.64 -33.15 15.30
CA LEU A 285 -1.26 -33.35 15.76
C LEU A 285 -1.15 -34.34 16.94
N GLU A 286 -2.24 -34.63 17.63
CA GLU A 286 -2.32 -35.69 18.63
C GLU A 286 -2.42 -37.08 17.99
N ASP A 287 -2.89 -37.20 16.75
CA ASP A 287 -2.94 -38.45 16.01
C ASP A 287 -1.54 -38.74 15.40
N PRO A 288 -0.90 -39.87 15.78
CA PRO A 288 0.45 -40.22 15.29
C PRO A 288 0.58 -40.27 13.77
N ILE A 289 -0.47 -40.69 13.06
CA ILE A 289 -0.44 -40.79 11.59
C ILE A 289 -0.37 -39.41 10.94
N PHE A 290 -1.19 -38.48 11.41
CA PHE A 290 -1.18 -37.10 10.90
C PHE A 290 0.04 -36.36 11.35
N TYR A 291 0.49 -36.56 12.58
CA TYR A 291 1.73 -35.99 13.08
C TYR A 291 2.93 -36.37 12.20
N ASP A 292 3.07 -37.66 11.86
CA ASP A 292 4.15 -38.12 10.99
C ASP A 292 4.03 -37.54 9.57
N LYS A 293 2.82 -37.46 9.00
CA LYS A 293 2.60 -36.83 7.70
C LYS A 293 3.07 -35.37 7.69
N ILE A 294 2.75 -34.61 8.74
CA ILE A 294 3.14 -33.20 8.87
C ILE A 294 4.66 -33.08 9.10
N LYS A 295 5.22 -33.91 9.96
CA LYS A 295 6.67 -33.99 10.24
C LYS A 295 7.45 -34.16 8.93
N TRP A 296 7.14 -35.18 8.16
CA TRP A 296 7.84 -35.46 6.91
C TRP A 296 7.60 -34.42 5.83
N LEU A 297 6.38 -33.91 5.71
CA LEU A 297 6.07 -32.81 4.81
C LEU A 297 6.97 -31.59 5.09
N MET A 298 7.11 -31.19 6.35
CA MET A 298 7.87 -30.01 6.72
C MET A 298 9.39 -30.21 6.62
N LEU A 299 9.90 -31.38 7.00
CA LEU A 299 11.32 -31.69 6.81
C LEU A 299 11.70 -31.71 5.32
N ASP A 300 10.87 -32.35 4.49
CA ASP A 300 11.09 -32.37 3.03
C ASP A 300 11.02 -30.97 2.45
N ARG A 301 10.06 -30.14 2.89
CA ARG A 301 9.97 -28.73 2.44
C ARG A 301 11.25 -27.94 2.70
N TYR A 302 11.88 -28.09 3.85
CA TYR A 302 13.10 -27.37 4.19
C TYR A 302 14.33 -27.92 3.47
N ARG A 303 14.35 -29.21 3.14
CA ARG A 303 15.49 -29.90 2.50
C ARG A 303 15.48 -29.81 0.98
N GLN A 304 14.29 -29.77 0.35
CA GLN A 304 14.15 -29.90 -1.10
C GLN A 304 14.85 -28.81 -1.89
N ASP A 305 15.40 -29.21 -3.02
CA ASP A 305 15.88 -28.33 -4.08
C ASP A 305 14.72 -27.87 -4.97
N TRP A 306 14.13 -26.77 -4.60
CA TRP A 306 13.00 -26.21 -5.35
C TRP A 306 13.41 -25.76 -6.76
N GLU A 307 14.67 -25.37 -6.98
CA GLU A 307 15.15 -24.98 -8.30
C GLU A 307 15.20 -26.18 -9.25
N LYS A 308 15.60 -27.37 -8.77
CA LYS A 308 15.56 -28.62 -9.57
C LYS A 308 14.12 -29.06 -9.82
N ILE A 309 13.26 -29.00 -8.81
CA ILE A 309 11.84 -29.37 -8.92
C ILE A 309 11.16 -28.57 -10.03
N GLU A 310 11.37 -27.24 -10.03
CA GLU A 310 10.75 -26.34 -11.00
C GLU A 310 11.50 -26.30 -12.36
N ALA A 311 12.73 -26.77 -12.45
CA ALA A 311 13.50 -26.78 -13.71
C ALA A 311 13.08 -27.90 -14.68
N ILE A 312 12.33 -28.90 -14.21
CA ILE A 312 11.87 -30.02 -15.02
C ILE A 312 10.69 -29.56 -15.87
N GLY A 313 10.98 -29.12 -17.11
CA GLY A 313 9.95 -28.93 -18.14
C GLY A 313 9.67 -27.52 -18.64
N PHE A 314 10.52 -26.50 -18.38
CA PHE A 314 10.19 -25.12 -18.72
C PHE A 314 11.04 -24.48 -19.83
N ASN A 315 10.36 -24.08 -20.92
CA ASN A 315 10.84 -23.12 -21.92
C ASN A 315 10.64 -21.68 -21.36
N LYS A 316 11.46 -21.29 -20.37
CA LYS A 316 11.39 -19.93 -19.78
C LYS A 316 12.51 -19.04 -20.30
N THR A 317 12.21 -17.76 -20.49
CA THR A 317 13.23 -16.74 -20.78
C THR A 317 14.21 -16.60 -19.61
N PRO A 318 15.41 -16.03 -19.81
CA PRO A 318 16.36 -15.77 -18.72
C PRO A 318 15.75 -14.93 -17.58
N GLU A 319 14.91 -13.95 -17.90
CA GLU A 319 14.24 -13.11 -16.93
C GLU A 319 13.18 -13.88 -16.11
N GLU A 320 12.36 -14.69 -16.77
CA GLU A 320 11.39 -15.57 -16.11
C GLU A 320 12.08 -16.59 -15.20
N ARG A 321 13.24 -17.13 -15.60
CA ARG A 321 14.05 -18.04 -14.76
C ARG A 321 14.57 -17.32 -13.51
N LEU A 322 15.09 -16.11 -13.68
CA LEU A 322 15.58 -15.31 -12.54
C LEU A 322 14.46 -15.01 -11.54
N ASN A 323 13.31 -14.61 -12.04
CA ASN A 323 12.15 -14.33 -11.22
C ASN A 323 11.65 -15.59 -10.50
N LEU A 324 11.60 -16.72 -11.19
CA LEU A 324 11.26 -18.00 -10.59
C LEU A 324 12.23 -18.37 -9.47
N LYS A 325 13.53 -18.29 -9.71
CA LYS A 325 14.56 -18.54 -8.69
C LYS A 325 14.36 -17.71 -7.43
N ARG A 326 13.91 -16.46 -7.58
CA ARG A 326 13.62 -15.56 -6.46
C ARG A 326 12.37 -15.93 -5.67
N SER A 327 11.42 -16.63 -6.29
CA SER A 327 10.13 -16.99 -5.71
C SER A 327 10.09 -18.34 -5.00
N LEU A 328 11.11 -19.18 -5.21
CA LEU A 328 11.14 -20.52 -4.65
C LEU A 328 11.47 -20.50 -3.14
N PRO A 329 10.97 -21.48 -2.36
CA PRO A 329 11.25 -21.60 -0.94
C PRO A 329 12.74 -21.84 -0.67
N ARG A 330 13.41 -20.90 -0.04
CA ARG A 330 14.82 -20.99 0.37
C ARG A 330 15.02 -20.99 1.88
N GLU A 331 13.95 -21.26 2.63
CA GLU A 331 14.02 -21.44 4.06
C GLU A 331 14.72 -22.75 4.39
N GLY A 332 15.74 -22.70 5.25
CA GLY A 332 16.47 -23.86 5.72
C GLY A 332 15.89 -24.46 6.99
N LEU A 333 16.48 -25.57 7.45
CA LEU A 333 16.14 -26.25 8.69
C LEU A 333 16.30 -25.35 9.93
N ASP A 334 17.16 -24.36 9.90
CA ASP A 334 17.34 -23.39 10.99
C ASP A 334 16.31 -22.25 10.99
N GLY A 335 15.51 -22.13 9.92
CA GLY A 335 14.47 -21.11 9.73
C GLY A 335 14.98 -19.83 9.10
N ASN A 336 16.23 -19.71 8.74
CA ASN A 336 16.74 -18.60 7.98
C ASN A 336 16.37 -18.76 6.49
N ARG A 337 16.17 -17.62 5.81
CA ARG A 337 15.98 -17.59 4.36
C ARG A 337 17.30 -17.24 3.71
N TYR A 338 17.75 -18.09 2.81
CA TYR A 338 19.04 -17.95 2.13
C TYR A 338 18.91 -17.25 0.78
N LYS A 339 19.98 -16.59 0.33
CA LYS A 339 20.00 -15.88 -0.95
C LYS A 339 20.10 -16.84 -2.15
N SER A 340 20.75 -17.97 -1.93
CA SER A 340 20.92 -19.00 -2.97
C SER A 340 20.63 -20.39 -2.46
N TYR A 341 20.43 -21.33 -3.39
CA TYR A 341 20.28 -22.74 -3.06
C TYR A 341 21.56 -23.33 -2.45
N GLY A 342 22.74 -22.95 -2.96
CA GLY A 342 24.03 -23.42 -2.41
C GLY A 342 24.21 -23.02 -0.96
N GLU A 343 23.85 -21.78 -0.61
CA GLU A 343 23.85 -21.34 0.79
C GLU A 343 22.88 -22.16 1.64
N LYS A 344 21.66 -22.47 1.12
CA LYS A 344 20.69 -23.32 1.83
C LYS A 344 21.23 -24.72 2.10
N ILE A 345 21.94 -25.35 1.14
CA ILE A 345 22.55 -26.67 1.30
C ILE A 345 23.61 -26.62 2.42
N ILE A 346 24.51 -25.64 2.37
CA ILE A 346 25.56 -25.44 3.38
C ILE A 346 24.92 -25.25 4.77
N ALA A 347 23.93 -24.42 4.87
CA ALA A 347 23.22 -24.16 6.12
C ALA A 347 22.56 -25.42 6.69
N ASN A 348 21.85 -26.18 5.88
CA ASN A 348 21.22 -27.43 6.28
C ASN A 348 22.28 -28.45 6.72
N PHE A 349 23.41 -28.54 6.00
CA PHE A 349 24.52 -29.40 6.38
C PHE A 349 25.08 -29.07 7.77
N LEU A 350 25.32 -27.78 8.04
CA LEU A 350 25.83 -27.30 9.34
C LEU A 350 24.79 -27.55 10.45
N PHE A 351 23.50 -27.29 10.17
CA PHE A 351 22.42 -27.50 11.12
C PHE A 351 22.23 -28.97 11.50
N GLU A 352 22.22 -29.88 10.50
CA GLU A 352 22.08 -31.32 10.72
C GLU A 352 23.24 -31.95 11.50
N ARG A 353 24.38 -31.23 11.63
CA ARG A 353 25.57 -31.67 12.37
C ARG A 353 25.80 -30.89 13.66
N ASP A 354 24.82 -30.05 14.04
CA ASP A 354 24.88 -29.22 15.24
C ASP A 354 26.12 -28.28 15.28
N ILE A 355 26.57 -27.86 14.10
CA ILE A 355 27.69 -26.93 13.99
C ILE A 355 27.15 -25.51 14.12
N PRO A 356 27.53 -24.75 15.19
CA PRO A 356 27.04 -23.40 15.38
C PRO A 356 27.68 -22.44 14.38
N TYR A 357 26.85 -21.69 13.66
CA TYR A 357 27.30 -20.69 12.69
C TYR A 357 26.51 -19.40 12.80
N ARG A 358 27.00 -18.36 12.13
CA ARG A 358 26.29 -17.10 11.91
C ARG A 358 26.19 -16.85 10.41
N TYR A 359 24.96 -16.67 9.93
CA TYR A 359 24.68 -16.31 8.54
C TYR A 359 24.68 -14.79 8.39
N GLU A 360 25.37 -14.28 7.37
CA GLU A 360 25.48 -12.86 7.01
C GLU A 360 25.73 -11.93 8.21
N ARG A 361 26.59 -12.32 9.15
CA ARG A 361 26.94 -11.46 10.27
C ARG A 361 27.73 -10.25 9.79
N ASN A 362 27.30 -9.06 10.19
CA ASN A 362 28.10 -7.87 9.97
C ASN A 362 29.40 -7.89 10.74
N TYR A 363 30.50 -7.68 10.01
CA TYR A 363 31.80 -7.36 10.58
C TYR A 363 32.19 -5.96 10.14
N ASP A 364 32.53 -5.11 11.09
CA ASP A 364 33.24 -3.87 10.78
C ASP A 364 34.75 -4.20 10.67
N TRP A 365 35.24 -4.23 9.44
CA TRP A 365 36.64 -4.48 9.16
C TRP A 365 37.25 -3.26 8.48
N ASN A 366 37.95 -2.45 9.30
CA ASN A 366 38.64 -1.26 8.81
C ASN A 366 37.76 -0.29 8.04
N GLY A 367 36.52 -0.09 8.49
CA GLY A 367 35.57 0.80 7.85
C GLY A 367 34.80 0.20 6.67
N ILE A 368 35.03 -1.08 6.32
CA ILE A 368 34.25 -1.81 5.31
C ILE A 368 33.24 -2.69 6.03
N ASN A 369 31.99 -2.45 5.80
CA ASN A 369 30.89 -3.29 6.31
C ASN A 369 30.76 -4.52 5.40
N TYR A 370 31.23 -5.66 5.87
CA TYR A 370 31.24 -6.90 5.11
C TYR A 370 30.43 -7.99 5.81
N ARG A 371 29.72 -8.80 5.03
CA ARG A 371 28.88 -9.91 5.51
C ARG A 371 29.30 -11.18 4.81
N PRO A 372 30.19 -12.02 5.41
CA PRO A 372 30.41 -13.35 4.89
C PRO A 372 29.14 -14.19 4.97
N ASP A 373 28.97 -15.14 4.01
CA ASP A 373 27.79 -15.97 4.00
C ASP A 373 27.67 -16.78 5.31
N PHE A 374 28.73 -17.47 5.71
CA PHE A 374 28.76 -18.17 7.00
C PHE A 374 30.02 -17.89 7.78
N THR A 375 29.86 -17.82 9.09
CA THR A 375 30.95 -17.69 10.06
C THR A 375 30.80 -18.74 11.14
N ILE A 376 31.83 -19.58 11.33
CA ILE A 376 31.93 -20.55 12.41
C ILE A 376 33.06 -20.07 13.32
N PHE A 377 32.73 -19.83 14.57
CA PHE A 377 33.75 -19.38 15.57
C PHE A 377 34.44 -20.58 16.21
N THR A 378 35.77 -20.64 16.12
CA THR A 378 36.58 -21.56 16.91
C THR A 378 36.98 -20.94 18.23
N ASN A 379 37.22 -19.60 18.26
CA ASN A 379 37.51 -18.78 19.43
C ASN A 379 36.88 -17.38 19.29
N LYS A 380 37.08 -16.50 20.30
CA LYS A 380 36.53 -15.12 20.25
C LYS A 380 37.00 -14.31 19.02
N ASN A 381 38.22 -14.56 18.53
CA ASN A 381 38.83 -13.78 17.45
C ASN A 381 39.35 -14.65 16.29
N SER A 382 38.96 -15.93 16.23
CA SER A 382 39.35 -16.85 15.18
C SER A 382 38.21 -17.76 14.78
N GLY A 383 38.24 -18.27 13.55
CA GLY A 383 37.19 -19.15 13.06
C GLY A 383 37.33 -19.51 11.60
N ILE A 384 36.21 -19.95 11.01
CA ILE A 384 36.12 -20.38 9.63
C ILE A 384 35.07 -19.51 8.97
N ILE A 385 35.41 -18.96 7.81
CA ILE A 385 34.52 -18.25 6.91
C ILE A 385 34.22 -19.17 5.74
N ILE A 386 32.94 -19.27 5.39
CA ILE A 386 32.50 -19.98 4.20
C ILE A 386 31.77 -18.98 3.31
N GLU A 387 32.15 -18.91 2.04
CA GLU A 387 31.52 -18.11 0.99
C GLU A 387 31.05 -19.02 -0.15
N TYR A 388 29.85 -18.74 -0.63
CA TYR A 388 29.30 -19.39 -1.80
C TYR A 388 29.19 -18.40 -2.97
N PHE A 389 30.05 -18.52 -3.96
CA PHE A 389 30.10 -17.61 -5.12
C PHE A 389 29.12 -18.04 -6.21
N GLY A 390 27.86 -17.65 -6.04
CA GLY A 390 26.76 -18.09 -6.90
C GLY A 390 26.66 -17.47 -8.30
N LEU A 391 27.40 -16.38 -8.58
CA LEU A 391 27.34 -15.62 -9.85
C LEU A 391 28.69 -15.52 -10.54
N GLU A 392 29.53 -16.54 -10.42
CA GLU A 392 30.83 -16.60 -11.07
C GLU A 392 30.69 -16.43 -12.60
N GLY A 393 31.50 -15.52 -13.18
CA GLY A 393 31.43 -15.14 -14.61
C GLY A 393 30.82 -13.77 -14.87
N ASP A 394 30.32 -13.07 -13.84
CA ASP A 394 29.95 -11.65 -13.91
C ASP A 394 31.15 -10.79 -13.55
N PRO A 395 31.65 -9.90 -14.44
CA PRO A 395 32.91 -9.18 -14.23
C PRO A 395 32.95 -8.29 -12.98
N ASP A 396 31.81 -7.73 -12.56
CA ASP A 396 31.75 -6.88 -11.36
C ASP A 396 31.65 -7.73 -10.09
N TYR A 397 30.95 -8.87 -10.16
CA TYR A 397 30.88 -9.84 -9.10
C TYR A 397 32.23 -10.52 -8.88
N ASP A 398 32.94 -10.89 -9.94
CA ASP A 398 34.24 -11.55 -9.87
C ASP A 398 35.29 -10.65 -9.22
N LYS A 399 35.34 -9.36 -9.56
CA LYS A 399 36.22 -8.37 -8.88
C LYS A 399 35.93 -8.25 -7.38
N MET A 400 34.67 -8.36 -6.99
CA MET A 400 34.28 -8.28 -5.59
C MET A 400 34.63 -9.59 -4.87
N SER A 401 34.47 -10.74 -5.54
CA SER A 401 34.85 -12.04 -5.03
C SER A 401 36.37 -12.15 -4.82
N ASP A 402 37.17 -11.62 -5.74
CA ASP A 402 38.63 -11.60 -5.60
C ASP A 402 39.09 -10.75 -4.41
N LYS A 403 38.47 -9.60 -4.16
CA LYS A 403 38.75 -8.80 -2.95
C LYS A 403 38.42 -9.55 -1.66
N LYS A 404 37.30 -10.32 -1.66
CA LYS A 404 36.92 -11.16 -0.53
C LYS A 404 37.95 -12.25 -0.30
N ARG A 405 38.40 -12.95 -1.36
CA ARG A 405 39.43 -14.00 -1.32
C ARG A 405 40.75 -13.45 -0.74
N GLU A 406 41.22 -12.33 -1.29
CA GLU A 406 42.46 -11.67 -0.82
C GLU A 406 42.42 -11.29 0.65
N PHE A 407 41.28 -10.67 1.06
CA PHE A 407 41.09 -10.25 2.43
C PHE A 407 41.20 -11.43 3.42
N TRP A 408 40.47 -12.52 3.15
CA TRP A 408 40.44 -13.66 4.07
C TRP A 408 41.70 -14.48 4.09
N ARG A 409 42.32 -14.72 2.94
CA ARG A 409 43.59 -15.44 2.85
C ARG A 409 44.72 -14.77 3.64
N ASN A 410 44.68 -13.47 3.78
CA ASN A 410 45.68 -12.69 4.50
C ASN A 410 45.37 -12.48 6.00
N LYS A 411 44.19 -12.95 6.48
CA LYS A 411 43.77 -12.69 7.84
C LYS A 411 44.17 -13.80 8.81
N SER A 412 45.15 -13.52 9.65
CA SER A 412 45.65 -14.47 10.67
C SER A 412 44.52 -14.93 11.63
N GLY A 413 44.45 -16.23 11.90
CA GLY A 413 43.44 -16.83 12.76
C GLY A 413 42.10 -17.16 12.12
N TRP A 414 41.97 -16.91 10.83
CA TRP A 414 40.75 -17.23 10.08
C TRP A 414 41.06 -18.15 8.92
N ASN A 415 40.25 -19.22 8.78
CA ASN A 415 40.31 -20.11 7.64
C ASN A 415 39.19 -19.71 6.67
N PHE A 416 39.47 -19.80 5.37
CA PHE A 416 38.57 -19.39 4.33
C PHE A 416 38.23 -20.56 3.41
N LEU A 417 36.96 -20.90 3.35
CA LEU A 417 36.42 -21.94 2.46
C LEU A 417 35.53 -21.27 1.42
N GLU A 418 35.70 -21.64 0.17
CA GLU A 418 34.92 -21.12 -0.95
C GLU A 418 34.29 -22.26 -1.72
N PHE A 419 33.04 -22.07 -2.12
CA PHE A 419 32.23 -22.99 -2.93
C PHE A 419 31.51 -22.24 -4.04
N SER A 420 31.19 -22.98 -5.10
CA SER A 420 30.56 -22.43 -6.30
C SER A 420 29.43 -23.35 -6.81
N PRO A 421 28.62 -22.91 -7.79
CA PRO A 421 27.64 -23.78 -8.45
C PRO A 421 28.24 -25.03 -9.08
N GLN A 422 29.50 -24.97 -9.46
CA GLN A 422 30.17 -26.13 -10.07
C GLN A 422 30.34 -27.28 -9.06
N ASP A 423 30.54 -26.97 -7.78
CA ASP A 423 30.68 -27.97 -6.71
C ASP A 423 29.36 -28.71 -6.47
N ILE A 424 28.21 -28.01 -6.65
CA ILE A 424 26.89 -28.65 -6.62
C ILE A 424 26.66 -29.52 -7.84
N LEU A 425 27.03 -29.05 -9.04
CA LEU A 425 26.87 -29.81 -10.29
C LEU A 425 27.67 -31.08 -10.28
N ASN A 426 28.85 -31.07 -9.66
CA ASN A 426 29.74 -32.23 -9.55
C ASN A 426 29.36 -33.14 -8.36
N ASP A 427 28.33 -32.82 -7.59
CA ASP A 427 27.91 -33.52 -6.36
C ASP A 427 28.97 -33.62 -5.27
N ASN A 428 29.93 -32.68 -5.26
CA ASN A 428 31.10 -32.68 -4.39
C ASN A 428 30.96 -31.74 -3.19
N LEU A 429 30.09 -30.74 -3.26
CA LEU A 429 30.02 -29.65 -2.25
C LEU A 429 29.96 -30.16 -0.82
N LEU A 430 29.06 -31.08 -0.49
CA LEU A 430 28.88 -31.56 0.88
C LEU A 430 30.04 -32.42 1.35
N THR A 431 30.62 -33.21 0.46
CA THR A 431 31.78 -34.09 0.74
C THR A 431 33.03 -33.23 1.02
N GLU A 432 33.25 -32.23 0.19
CA GLU A 432 34.39 -31.31 0.35
C GLU A 432 34.22 -30.41 1.56
N LEU A 433 33.01 -29.89 1.79
CA LEU A 433 32.72 -29.13 3.01
C LEU A 433 32.97 -29.95 4.27
N GLN A 434 32.53 -31.21 4.30
CA GLN A 434 32.79 -32.11 5.42
C GLN A 434 34.31 -32.32 5.64
N TYR A 435 35.01 -32.66 4.58
CA TYR A 435 36.45 -32.90 4.61
C TYR A 435 37.21 -31.66 5.17
N CYS A 436 36.93 -30.48 4.63
CA CYS A 436 37.58 -29.23 5.06
C CYS A 436 37.25 -28.89 6.51
N LEU A 437 36.03 -29.11 6.97
CA LEU A 437 35.63 -28.84 8.35
C LEU A 437 36.29 -29.82 9.32
N GLU A 438 36.37 -31.11 9.00
CA GLU A 438 37.02 -32.15 9.80
C GLU A 438 38.56 -31.92 9.89
N ASP A 439 39.21 -31.53 8.81
CA ASP A 439 40.62 -31.15 8.76
C ASP A 439 40.93 -29.93 9.65
N LEU A 440 39.98 -29.02 9.79
CA LEU A 440 40.05 -27.88 10.68
C LEU A 440 39.56 -28.18 12.11
N GLY A 441 39.34 -29.45 12.45
CA GLY A 441 39.01 -29.93 13.79
C GLY A 441 37.54 -29.73 14.20
N VAL A 442 36.61 -29.49 13.24
CA VAL A 442 35.20 -29.39 13.50
C VAL A 442 34.54 -30.77 13.32
N SER A 443 33.87 -31.27 14.36
CA SER A 443 33.14 -32.56 14.27
C SER A 443 31.91 -32.44 13.32
N CYS A 444 31.83 -33.34 12.35
CA CYS A 444 30.77 -33.37 11.37
C CYS A 444 29.81 -34.57 11.56
N GLN A 445 29.62 -35.05 12.77
CA GLN A 445 28.69 -36.15 13.05
C GLN A 445 27.23 -35.69 12.83
N LYS A 446 26.49 -36.38 11.95
CA LYS A 446 25.11 -36.07 11.65
C LYS A 446 24.19 -36.48 12.80
N LEU A 447 23.28 -35.59 13.22
CA LEU A 447 22.20 -35.86 14.15
C LEU A 447 21.20 -36.86 13.58
N SER A 448 20.52 -37.60 14.45
CA SER A 448 19.36 -38.41 14.06
C SER A 448 18.17 -37.57 13.59
N GLU A 449 17.30 -38.12 12.75
CA GLU A 449 16.08 -37.43 12.29
C GLU A 449 15.18 -36.93 13.45
N GLU A 450 15.16 -37.68 14.56
CA GLU A 450 14.42 -37.27 15.75
C GLU A 450 15.04 -36.07 16.46
N GLU A 451 16.36 -36.01 16.52
CA GLU A 451 17.07 -34.85 17.10
C GLU A 451 16.90 -33.62 16.20
N ILE A 452 16.98 -33.78 14.86
CA ILE A 452 16.72 -32.71 13.91
C ILE A 452 15.29 -32.20 14.07
N TRP A 453 14.32 -33.12 14.09
CA TRP A 453 12.91 -32.76 14.28
C TRP A 453 12.67 -32.02 15.59
N LYS A 454 13.25 -32.48 16.69
CA LYS A 454 13.14 -31.82 18.00
C LYS A 454 13.57 -30.36 17.95
N LYS A 455 14.60 -30.03 17.16
CA LYS A 455 15.10 -28.66 17.00
C LYS A 455 14.19 -27.76 16.15
N VAL A 456 13.50 -28.33 15.16
CA VAL A 456 12.68 -27.56 14.19
C VAL A 456 11.19 -27.60 14.47
N LYS A 457 10.71 -28.54 15.31
CA LYS A 457 9.31 -28.91 15.50
C LYS A 457 8.40 -27.69 15.70
N ASP A 458 8.67 -26.85 16.68
CA ASP A 458 7.77 -25.77 17.06
C ASP A 458 7.57 -24.78 15.89
N ARG A 459 8.67 -24.39 15.25
CA ARG A 459 8.63 -23.52 14.06
C ARG A 459 7.98 -24.21 12.86
N ALA A 460 8.28 -25.48 12.63
CA ALA A 460 7.73 -26.25 11.53
C ALA A 460 6.21 -26.36 11.64
N ILE A 461 5.71 -26.68 12.84
CA ILE A 461 4.26 -26.75 13.13
C ILE A 461 3.63 -25.38 12.97
N ASP A 462 4.26 -24.31 13.48
CA ASP A 462 3.76 -22.95 13.33
C ASP A 462 3.69 -22.51 11.87
N ASN A 463 4.72 -22.78 11.07
CA ASN A 463 4.72 -22.48 9.63
C ASN A 463 3.68 -23.32 8.88
N PHE A 464 3.55 -24.60 9.18
CA PHE A 464 2.50 -25.46 8.61
C PHE A 464 1.11 -24.92 8.94
N THR A 465 0.88 -24.57 10.19
CA THR A 465 -0.40 -24.05 10.67
C THR A 465 -0.76 -22.76 9.96
N LYS A 466 0.19 -21.83 9.84
CA LYS A 466 -0.02 -20.56 9.09
C LYS A 466 -0.38 -20.82 7.63
N ALA A 467 0.36 -21.69 6.95
CA ALA A 467 0.08 -22.03 5.55
C ALA A 467 -1.30 -22.69 5.40
N MET A 468 -1.66 -23.60 6.31
CA MET A 468 -2.95 -24.31 6.30
C MET A 468 -4.12 -23.37 6.59
N VAL A 469 -3.97 -22.46 7.55
CA VAL A 469 -4.99 -21.42 7.83
C VAL A 469 -5.22 -20.54 6.58
N GLN A 470 -4.17 -20.11 5.91
CA GLN A 470 -4.29 -19.34 4.66
C GLN A 470 -5.00 -20.14 3.56
N PHE A 471 -4.67 -21.42 3.41
CA PHE A 471 -5.31 -22.31 2.43
C PHE A 471 -6.82 -22.44 2.70
N ILE A 472 -7.22 -22.71 3.93
CA ILE A 472 -8.63 -22.85 4.35
C ILE A 472 -9.37 -21.51 4.14
N GLN A 473 -8.76 -20.40 4.53
CA GLN A 473 -9.34 -19.08 4.28
C GLN A 473 -9.54 -18.80 2.79
N ARG A 474 -8.59 -19.23 1.93
CA ARG A 474 -8.73 -19.10 0.49
C ARG A 474 -9.88 -19.95 -0.06
N CYS A 475 -10.04 -21.19 0.42
CA CYS A 475 -11.20 -22.04 0.06
C CYS A 475 -12.52 -21.35 0.42
N ARG A 476 -12.63 -20.76 1.62
CA ARG A 476 -13.82 -20.03 2.06
C ARG A 476 -14.11 -18.81 1.19
N LYS A 477 -13.09 -18.01 0.88
CA LYS A 477 -13.21 -16.81 0.03
C LYS A 477 -13.66 -17.14 -1.41
N LEU A 478 -13.29 -18.32 -1.89
CA LEU A 478 -13.73 -18.82 -3.19
C LEU A 478 -15.08 -19.55 -3.12
N SER A 479 -15.71 -19.61 -1.94
CA SER A 479 -16.99 -20.32 -1.70
C SER A 479 -16.95 -21.79 -2.13
N LEU A 480 -15.79 -22.47 -1.98
CA LEU A 480 -15.66 -23.86 -2.42
C LEU A 480 -16.42 -24.79 -1.50
N THR A 481 -17.24 -25.67 -2.08
CA THR A 481 -17.76 -26.84 -1.39
C THR A 481 -16.67 -27.90 -1.24
N THR A 482 -16.90 -28.90 -0.36
CA THR A 482 -16.00 -30.05 -0.20
C THR A 482 -15.76 -30.77 -1.53
N ASP A 483 -16.82 -30.95 -2.34
CA ASP A 483 -16.76 -31.64 -3.63
C ASP A 483 -16.02 -30.82 -4.69
N GLU A 484 -16.17 -29.51 -4.67
CA GLU A 484 -15.45 -28.61 -5.59
C GLU A 484 -13.96 -28.58 -5.28
N LEU A 485 -13.60 -28.52 -3.99
CA LEU A 485 -12.20 -28.62 -3.58
C LEU A 485 -11.60 -29.98 -3.99
N SER A 486 -12.35 -31.09 -3.72
CA SER A 486 -11.92 -32.42 -4.12
C SER A 486 -11.67 -32.54 -5.61
N ARG A 487 -12.58 -31.99 -6.44
CA ARG A 487 -12.42 -31.96 -7.91
C ARG A 487 -11.21 -31.12 -8.32
N LYS A 488 -10.97 -29.97 -7.68
CA LYS A 488 -9.79 -29.15 -7.95
C LYS A 488 -8.51 -29.90 -7.62
N ILE A 489 -8.42 -30.58 -6.47
CA ILE A 489 -7.26 -31.36 -6.05
C ILE A 489 -7.01 -32.53 -7.03
N HIS A 490 -8.08 -33.24 -7.44
CA HIS A 490 -7.98 -34.35 -8.37
C HIS A 490 -7.49 -33.92 -9.78
N ASN A 491 -7.95 -32.76 -10.24
CA ASN A 491 -7.62 -32.27 -11.59
C ASN A 491 -6.33 -31.44 -11.63
N HIS A 492 -5.75 -31.12 -10.47
CA HIS A 492 -4.51 -30.33 -10.41
C HIS A 492 -3.30 -31.15 -10.88
N GLN A 493 -2.50 -30.56 -11.76
CA GLN A 493 -1.22 -31.16 -12.15
C GLN A 493 -0.15 -30.73 -11.15
N TYR A 494 0.37 -31.71 -10.45
CA TYR A 494 1.38 -31.49 -9.41
C TYR A 494 2.78 -31.54 -10.00
N ASP A 495 3.58 -30.53 -9.70
CA ASP A 495 4.99 -30.48 -10.06
C ASP A 495 5.85 -31.30 -9.07
N ASN A 496 5.34 -31.53 -7.85
CA ASN A 496 6.04 -32.26 -6.80
C ASN A 496 5.10 -32.89 -5.76
N GLU A 497 5.61 -33.87 -5.02
CA GLU A 497 4.89 -34.58 -3.99
C GLU A 497 4.57 -33.73 -2.74
N ILE A 498 5.32 -32.66 -2.47
CA ILE A 498 5.11 -31.81 -1.29
C ILE A 498 3.82 -31.01 -1.46
N GLU A 499 3.56 -30.43 -2.64
CA GLU A 499 2.29 -29.78 -2.94
C GLU A 499 1.11 -30.74 -2.78
N LYS A 500 1.23 -31.95 -3.35
CA LYS A 500 0.17 -32.96 -3.28
C LYS A 500 -0.15 -33.33 -1.82
N ARG A 501 0.86 -33.68 -1.04
CA ARG A 501 0.68 -34.02 0.39
C ARG A 501 0.07 -32.86 1.18
N PHE A 502 0.45 -31.63 0.87
CA PHE A 502 -0.14 -30.46 1.51
C PHE A 502 -1.63 -30.32 1.17
N HIS A 503 -2.01 -30.50 -0.10
CA HIS A 503 -3.41 -30.40 -0.54
C HIS A 503 -4.28 -31.54 0.01
N ASP A 504 -3.75 -32.75 0.11
CA ASP A 504 -4.45 -33.89 0.74
C ASP A 504 -4.76 -33.63 2.21
N LEU A 505 -3.80 -33.06 2.94
CA LEU A 505 -4.02 -32.55 4.30
C LEU A 505 -5.01 -31.38 4.30
N GLY A 506 -4.86 -30.44 3.37
CA GLY A 506 -5.73 -29.28 3.22
C GLY A 506 -7.19 -29.65 3.03
N GLN A 507 -7.49 -30.65 2.21
CA GLN A 507 -8.84 -31.18 2.05
C GLN A 507 -9.40 -31.71 3.38
N THR A 508 -8.59 -32.50 4.11
CA THR A 508 -8.97 -33.08 5.39
C THR A 508 -9.30 -31.98 6.41
N PHE A 509 -8.43 -31.01 6.57
CA PHE A 509 -8.61 -29.89 7.50
C PHE A 509 -9.78 -28.99 7.12
N TYR A 510 -9.97 -28.71 5.82
CA TYR A 510 -11.10 -27.93 5.34
C TYR A 510 -12.44 -28.61 5.63
N ASN A 511 -12.54 -29.92 5.34
CA ASN A 511 -13.73 -30.71 5.65
C ASN A 511 -14.04 -30.70 7.16
N SER A 512 -13.00 -30.85 7.99
CA SER A 512 -13.14 -30.81 9.45
C SER A 512 -13.57 -29.44 9.95
N TYR A 513 -13.08 -28.38 9.32
CA TYR A 513 -13.51 -27.01 9.66
C TYR A 513 -15.00 -26.80 9.35
N LEU A 514 -15.44 -27.16 8.14
CA LEU A 514 -16.86 -27.05 7.76
C LEU A 514 -17.77 -27.92 8.66
N LYS A 515 -17.34 -29.16 8.95
CA LYS A 515 -18.06 -30.06 9.85
C LYS A 515 -18.20 -29.45 11.23
N ARG A 516 -17.14 -28.90 11.79
CA ARG A 516 -17.15 -28.23 13.07
C ARG A 516 -18.15 -27.07 13.12
N LEU A 517 -18.18 -26.20 12.10
CA LEU A 517 -19.14 -25.09 12.05
C LEU A 517 -20.59 -25.61 12.17
N VAL A 518 -20.89 -26.70 11.46
CA VAL A 518 -22.24 -27.32 11.52
C VAL A 518 -22.52 -27.92 12.90
N GLU A 519 -21.55 -28.65 13.48
CA GLU A 519 -21.73 -29.35 14.77
C GLU A 519 -21.85 -28.41 15.97
N THR A 520 -21.17 -27.29 15.93
CA THR A 520 -21.18 -26.29 17.02
C THR A 520 -22.25 -25.21 16.84
N GLY A 521 -22.90 -25.16 15.68
CA GLY A 521 -23.81 -24.06 15.34
C GLY A 521 -23.10 -22.71 15.23
N GLU A 522 -21.81 -22.71 14.91
CA GLU A 522 -21.02 -21.50 14.64
C GLU A 522 -21.03 -21.18 13.15
N ASP A 523 -20.77 -19.95 12.78
CA ASP A 523 -20.53 -19.56 11.38
C ASP A 523 -19.38 -18.54 11.29
N ASP A 524 -18.81 -18.39 10.11
CA ASP A 524 -17.84 -17.32 9.85
C ASP A 524 -18.42 -16.26 8.89
N PHE A 525 -17.75 -15.14 8.73
CA PHE A 525 -18.22 -14.09 7.83
C PHE A 525 -18.34 -14.55 6.37
N ASP A 526 -17.52 -15.50 5.94
CA ASP A 526 -17.58 -16.02 4.59
C ASP A 526 -18.84 -16.87 4.40
N GLY A 527 -19.23 -17.69 5.41
CA GLY A 527 -20.48 -18.42 5.45
C GLY A 527 -21.70 -17.50 5.53
N LEU A 528 -21.65 -16.47 6.36
CA LEU A 528 -22.72 -15.47 6.44
C LEU A 528 -22.95 -14.78 5.09
N MET A 529 -21.89 -14.44 4.35
CA MET A 529 -22.01 -13.83 3.02
C MET A 529 -22.69 -14.78 2.02
N GLN A 530 -22.34 -16.09 2.06
CA GLN A 530 -22.97 -17.08 1.20
C GLN A 530 -24.46 -17.25 1.55
N ARG A 531 -24.78 -17.38 2.84
CA ARG A 531 -26.17 -17.46 3.33
C ARG A 531 -27.00 -16.24 2.94
N ALA A 532 -26.40 -15.04 2.94
CA ALA A 532 -27.08 -13.83 2.47
C ALA A 532 -27.42 -13.91 0.99
N ALA A 533 -26.52 -14.38 0.14
CA ALA A 533 -26.80 -14.59 -1.27
C ALA A 533 -27.92 -15.63 -1.48
N ASP A 534 -27.88 -16.75 -0.73
CA ASP A 534 -28.88 -17.80 -0.82
C ASP A 534 -30.25 -17.33 -0.29
N SER A 535 -30.26 -16.51 0.77
CA SER A 535 -31.48 -15.90 1.31
C SER A 535 -32.15 -14.98 0.28
N ILE A 536 -31.36 -14.18 -0.45
CA ILE A 536 -31.90 -13.35 -1.54
C ILE A 536 -32.50 -14.22 -2.65
N ARG A 537 -31.81 -15.28 -3.08
CA ARG A 537 -32.31 -16.22 -4.10
C ARG A 537 -33.61 -16.89 -3.66
N ALA A 538 -33.77 -17.13 -2.35
CA ALA A 538 -35.00 -17.63 -1.75
C ALA A 538 -36.12 -16.59 -1.63
N GLY A 539 -35.88 -15.33 -2.01
CA GLY A 539 -36.86 -14.23 -2.02
C GLY A 539 -36.84 -13.33 -0.80
N ASN A 540 -35.91 -13.52 0.14
CA ASN A 540 -35.76 -12.65 1.32
C ASN A 540 -34.90 -11.43 0.97
N THR A 541 -35.53 -10.31 0.72
CA THR A 541 -34.87 -9.10 0.20
C THR A 541 -34.83 -7.96 1.21
N ILE A 542 -35.52 -8.11 2.35
CA ILE A 542 -35.61 -7.06 3.37
C ILE A 542 -34.38 -7.14 4.29
N PHE A 543 -33.62 -6.05 4.33
CA PHE A 543 -32.52 -5.91 5.29
C PHE A 543 -32.91 -4.95 6.42
N ARG A 544 -32.59 -5.32 7.66
CA ARG A 544 -32.97 -4.57 8.86
C ARG A 544 -31.74 -4.09 9.62
N ARG A 545 -31.73 -2.84 10.02
CA ARG A 545 -30.66 -2.19 10.79
C ARG A 545 -31.24 -1.40 11.96
N LYS A 546 -30.41 -1.03 12.91
CA LYS A 546 -30.81 -0.11 14.01
C LYS A 546 -31.32 1.24 13.47
N SER A 547 -30.80 1.69 12.32
CA SER A 547 -31.14 2.96 11.67
C SER A 547 -32.34 2.88 10.74
N GLY A 548 -32.97 1.72 10.57
CA GLY A 548 -34.13 1.50 9.70
C GLY A 548 -34.02 0.23 8.86
N ALA A 549 -35.08 -0.08 8.12
CA ALA A 549 -35.14 -1.19 7.19
C ALA A 549 -35.08 -0.70 5.76
N GLY A 550 -34.65 -1.54 4.81
CA GLY A 550 -34.74 -1.34 3.38
C GLY A 550 -35.07 -2.65 2.68
N ASP A 551 -35.48 -2.54 1.42
CA ASP A 551 -35.80 -3.69 0.58
C ASP A 551 -34.93 -3.63 -0.69
N LEU A 552 -34.21 -4.70 -1.00
CA LEU A 552 -33.40 -4.81 -2.20
C LEU A 552 -34.23 -4.70 -3.50
N LYS A 553 -35.53 -5.02 -3.44
CA LYS A 553 -36.46 -4.85 -4.56
C LYS A 553 -36.71 -3.40 -4.95
N GLU A 554 -36.64 -2.51 -3.96
CA GLU A 554 -36.92 -1.09 -4.16
C GLU A 554 -35.70 -0.30 -4.62
N LEU A 555 -34.53 -0.90 -4.63
CA LEU A 555 -33.27 -0.24 -5.02
C LEU A 555 -33.28 0.06 -6.53
N LYS A 556 -32.96 1.30 -6.86
CA LYS A 556 -32.73 1.76 -8.24
C LYS A 556 -31.25 1.91 -8.55
N TYR A 557 -30.45 2.27 -7.56
CA TYR A 557 -29.02 2.47 -7.72
C TYR A 557 -28.23 1.79 -6.62
N ILE A 558 -27.20 1.04 -7.01
CA ILE A 558 -26.26 0.39 -6.12
C ILE A 558 -24.86 0.87 -6.47
N PHE A 559 -24.17 1.45 -5.49
CA PHE A 559 -22.81 1.95 -5.61
C PHE A 559 -21.86 0.99 -4.93
N ILE A 560 -20.74 0.72 -5.57
CA ILE A 560 -19.67 -0.12 -5.01
C ILE A 560 -18.36 0.64 -5.09
N ASP A 561 -17.79 0.95 -3.92
CA ASP A 561 -16.46 1.56 -3.81
C ASP A 561 -15.38 0.48 -3.75
N GLU A 562 -14.16 0.81 -4.17
CA GLU A 562 -13.00 -0.09 -4.21
C GLU A 562 -13.27 -1.42 -4.94
N TYR A 563 -13.98 -1.37 -6.09
CA TYR A 563 -14.42 -2.56 -6.83
C TYR A 563 -13.28 -3.47 -7.30
N GLN A 564 -12.04 -2.99 -7.39
CA GLN A 564 -10.86 -3.80 -7.69
C GLN A 564 -10.52 -4.83 -6.59
N ASP A 565 -11.06 -4.68 -5.39
CA ASP A 565 -10.88 -5.63 -4.29
C ASP A 565 -12.00 -6.70 -4.22
N PHE A 566 -12.77 -6.84 -5.31
CA PHE A 566 -13.92 -7.73 -5.38
C PHE A 566 -13.51 -9.21 -5.33
N SER A 567 -14.28 -10.03 -4.61
CA SER A 567 -14.06 -11.47 -4.48
C SER A 567 -15.26 -12.26 -5.01
N GLN A 568 -15.10 -13.55 -5.19
CA GLN A 568 -16.20 -14.44 -5.56
C GLN A 568 -17.38 -14.36 -4.60
N LEU A 569 -17.13 -14.23 -3.30
CA LEU A 569 -18.19 -14.07 -2.29
C LEU A 569 -19.00 -12.79 -2.49
N PHE A 570 -18.33 -11.66 -2.72
CA PHE A 570 -19.02 -10.40 -2.99
C PHE A 570 -19.79 -10.46 -4.30
N TYR A 571 -19.20 -11.10 -5.32
CA TYR A 571 -19.89 -11.31 -6.58
C TYR A 571 -21.16 -12.14 -6.41
N ASN A 572 -21.12 -13.26 -5.68
CA ASN A 572 -22.29 -14.11 -5.42
C ASN A 572 -23.44 -13.33 -4.78
N LEU A 573 -23.15 -12.42 -3.83
CA LEU A 573 -24.14 -11.57 -3.21
C LEU A 573 -24.72 -10.54 -4.20
N ILE A 574 -23.88 -9.86 -4.96
CA ILE A 574 -24.31 -8.85 -5.95
C ILE A 574 -25.09 -9.51 -7.10
N ASP A 575 -24.65 -10.69 -7.55
CA ASP A 575 -25.35 -11.43 -8.60
C ASP A 575 -26.75 -11.88 -8.14
N ALA A 576 -26.87 -12.34 -6.88
CA ALA A 576 -28.18 -12.64 -6.29
C ALA A 576 -29.10 -11.39 -6.26
N ILE A 577 -28.54 -10.21 -5.89
CA ILE A 577 -29.30 -8.96 -5.93
C ILE A 577 -29.73 -8.63 -7.37
N ARG A 578 -28.81 -8.73 -8.34
CA ARG A 578 -29.05 -8.44 -9.74
C ARG A 578 -30.12 -9.35 -10.37
N GLN A 579 -30.03 -10.65 -10.08
CA GLN A 579 -31.04 -11.62 -10.57
C GLN A 579 -32.43 -11.33 -9.99
N PHE A 580 -32.48 -10.88 -8.75
CA PHE A 580 -33.74 -10.58 -8.06
C PHE A 580 -34.30 -9.21 -8.42
N ASN A 581 -33.45 -8.20 -8.63
CA ASN A 581 -33.78 -6.84 -9.03
C ASN A 581 -32.97 -6.43 -10.28
N SER A 582 -33.45 -6.87 -11.45
CA SER A 582 -32.79 -6.60 -12.74
C SER A 582 -32.83 -5.13 -13.18
N ASN A 583 -33.67 -4.30 -12.54
CA ASN A 583 -33.78 -2.88 -12.84
C ASN A 583 -32.83 -1.99 -12.10
N ALA A 584 -32.13 -2.52 -11.09
CA ALA A 584 -31.15 -1.77 -10.33
C ALA A 584 -29.90 -1.49 -11.18
N LEU A 585 -29.47 -0.24 -11.23
CA LEU A 585 -28.26 0.18 -11.92
C LEU A 585 -27.06 0.19 -10.98
N PHE A 586 -25.96 -0.37 -11.45
CA PHE A 586 -24.72 -0.47 -10.66
C PHE A 586 -23.71 0.60 -11.08
N PHE A 587 -23.12 1.25 -10.09
CA PHE A 587 -22.04 2.22 -10.24
C PHE A 587 -20.84 1.73 -9.45
N CYS A 588 -19.89 1.11 -10.13
CA CYS A 588 -18.72 0.46 -9.52
C CYS A 588 -17.46 1.30 -9.76
N VAL A 589 -16.83 1.76 -8.70
CA VAL A 589 -15.61 2.60 -8.76
C VAL A 589 -14.43 1.85 -8.22
N GLY A 590 -13.31 1.88 -8.93
CA GLY A 590 -12.09 1.20 -8.48
C GLY A 590 -10.84 1.66 -9.21
N ASP A 591 -9.69 1.22 -8.70
CA ASP A 591 -8.37 1.45 -9.27
C ASP A 591 -7.64 0.11 -9.40
N ASP A 592 -7.57 -0.44 -10.61
CA ASP A 592 -6.89 -1.70 -10.89
C ASP A 592 -5.40 -1.67 -10.51
N TRP A 593 -4.77 -0.49 -10.52
CA TRP A 593 -3.41 -0.30 -10.05
C TRP A 593 -3.26 -0.36 -8.52
N GLN A 594 -4.36 -0.30 -7.79
CA GLN A 594 -4.41 -0.46 -6.33
C GLN A 594 -5.02 -1.80 -5.87
N ALA A 595 -5.16 -2.77 -6.79
CA ALA A 595 -5.60 -4.12 -6.47
C ALA A 595 -4.45 -4.90 -5.80
N ILE A 596 -4.44 -4.92 -4.47
CA ILE A 596 -3.36 -5.52 -3.66
C ILE A 596 -3.86 -6.58 -2.67
N ASN A 597 -5.12 -7.00 -2.77
CA ASN A 597 -5.77 -7.91 -1.82
C ASN A 597 -6.01 -9.31 -2.39
N SER A 598 -5.27 -9.72 -3.43
CA SER A 598 -5.42 -11.05 -4.04
C SER A 598 -5.17 -12.18 -3.03
N PHE A 599 -4.19 -12.00 -2.13
CA PHE A 599 -3.92 -12.94 -1.04
C PHE A 599 -5.13 -13.13 -0.10
N ALA A 600 -5.98 -12.10 0.03
CA ALA A 600 -7.22 -12.15 0.81
C ALA A 600 -8.43 -12.65 0.00
N GLY A 601 -8.23 -13.13 -1.23
CA GLY A 601 -9.27 -13.71 -2.07
C GLY A 601 -9.92 -12.76 -3.06
N SER A 602 -9.44 -11.54 -3.21
CA SER A 602 -9.87 -10.64 -4.30
C SER A 602 -9.38 -11.17 -5.64
N ASP A 603 -10.19 -11.02 -6.67
CA ASP A 603 -9.81 -11.40 -8.04
C ASP A 603 -10.11 -10.25 -9.00
N LEU A 604 -9.06 -9.80 -9.67
CA LEU A 604 -9.13 -8.66 -10.58
C LEU A 604 -9.96 -8.99 -11.85
N VAL A 605 -10.24 -10.26 -12.12
CA VAL A 605 -11.09 -10.69 -13.24
C VAL A 605 -12.46 -10.00 -13.25
N PHE A 606 -13.06 -9.77 -12.07
CA PHE A 606 -14.34 -9.05 -11.96
C PHE A 606 -14.24 -7.60 -12.42
N PHE A 607 -13.08 -6.98 -12.22
CA PHE A 607 -12.81 -5.62 -12.67
C PHE A 607 -12.45 -5.57 -14.16
N GLU A 608 -11.58 -6.44 -14.63
CA GLU A 608 -11.09 -6.47 -16.02
C GLU A 608 -12.21 -6.86 -17.00
N LYS A 609 -12.99 -7.87 -16.65
CA LYS A 609 -14.09 -8.41 -17.44
C LYS A 609 -15.46 -7.89 -16.99
N PHE A 610 -15.53 -6.65 -16.55
CA PHE A 610 -16.74 -6.05 -15.96
C PHE A 610 -17.98 -6.23 -16.86
N THR A 611 -17.84 -6.07 -18.17
CA THR A 611 -18.94 -6.20 -19.14
C THR A 611 -19.48 -7.63 -19.27
N ASP A 612 -18.69 -8.65 -18.91
CA ASP A 612 -19.16 -10.04 -18.91
C ASP A 612 -20.16 -10.27 -17.76
N TYR A 613 -19.98 -9.53 -16.67
CA TYR A 613 -20.83 -9.58 -15.48
C TYR A 613 -21.97 -8.55 -15.53
N PHE A 614 -21.78 -7.41 -16.18
CA PHE A 614 -22.75 -6.33 -16.35
C PHE A 614 -22.88 -5.99 -17.84
N PRO A 615 -23.75 -6.68 -18.57
CA PRO A 615 -23.98 -6.40 -20.00
C PRO A 615 -24.37 -4.94 -20.22
N ASP A 616 -23.98 -4.37 -21.35
CA ASP A 616 -24.25 -2.98 -21.76
C ASP A 616 -23.69 -1.89 -20.82
N ALA A 617 -22.78 -2.28 -19.92
CA ALA A 617 -22.13 -1.34 -19.01
C ALA A 617 -21.18 -0.39 -19.77
N LYS A 618 -21.11 0.85 -19.30
CA LYS A 618 -20.14 1.85 -19.79
C LYS A 618 -18.91 1.89 -18.91
N LYS A 619 -17.75 2.03 -19.55
CA LYS A 619 -16.47 2.26 -18.86
C LYS A 619 -16.12 3.73 -18.91
N LEU A 620 -15.91 4.35 -17.76
CA LEU A 620 -15.51 5.74 -17.62
C LEU A 620 -14.17 5.79 -16.87
N TYR A 621 -13.42 6.89 -17.07
CA TYR A 621 -12.08 7.04 -16.50
C TYR A 621 -12.00 8.30 -15.65
N LEU A 622 -11.39 8.18 -14.46
CA LEU A 622 -11.00 9.31 -13.63
C LEU A 622 -9.48 9.31 -13.53
N SER A 623 -8.84 10.02 -14.45
CA SER A 623 -7.37 10.05 -14.56
C SER A 623 -6.71 11.25 -13.88
N ASN A 624 -7.43 12.34 -13.57
CA ASN A 624 -6.87 13.55 -12.98
C ASN A 624 -6.48 13.32 -11.51
N ASN A 625 -5.20 13.51 -11.19
CA ASN A 625 -4.69 13.35 -9.82
C ASN A 625 -4.65 14.72 -9.12
N TYR A 626 -5.46 14.88 -8.09
CA TYR A 626 -5.57 16.08 -7.24
C TYR A 626 -4.72 16.00 -5.97
N ARG A 627 -4.10 14.85 -5.72
CA ARG A 627 -3.34 14.59 -4.49
C ARG A 627 -1.89 15.02 -4.60
N SER A 628 -1.21 14.47 -5.61
CA SER A 628 0.26 14.47 -5.66
C SER A 628 0.78 15.47 -6.67
N LYS A 629 1.95 16.03 -6.38
CA LYS A 629 2.70 16.87 -7.29
C LYS A 629 3.19 16.10 -8.51
N GLN A 630 3.52 16.82 -9.59
CA GLN A 630 3.74 16.28 -10.93
C GLN A 630 4.78 15.16 -10.99
N SER A 631 5.96 15.33 -10.38
CA SER A 631 7.04 14.32 -10.43
C SER A 631 6.64 13.01 -9.79
N ILE A 632 5.85 13.05 -8.70
CA ILE A 632 5.37 11.88 -8.00
C ILE A 632 4.38 11.09 -8.88
N VAL A 633 3.46 11.79 -9.54
CA VAL A 633 2.51 11.15 -10.47
C VAL A 633 3.24 10.49 -11.62
N LYS A 634 4.22 11.18 -12.23
CA LYS A 634 5.00 10.65 -13.36
C LYS A 634 5.83 9.43 -12.99
N ILE A 635 6.52 9.46 -11.84
CA ILE A 635 7.25 8.28 -11.34
C ILE A 635 6.31 7.12 -11.05
N SER A 636 5.15 7.38 -10.44
CA SER A 636 4.16 6.33 -10.20
C SER A 636 3.63 5.71 -11.50
N ASN A 637 3.39 6.53 -12.52
CA ASN A 637 2.96 6.06 -13.84
C ASN A 637 4.03 5.22 -14.54
N SER A 638 5.33 5.61 -14.46
CA SER A 638 6.40 4.86 -15.12
C SER A 638 6.51 3.42 -14.62
N LEU A 639 6.25 3.18 -13.31
CA LEU A 639 6.17 1.83 -12.76
C LEU A 639 5.09 0.98 -13.43
N MET A 640 4.00 1.59 -13.84
CA MET A 640 2.81 0.93 -14.39
C MET A 640 2.67 1.13 -15.91
N GLN A 641 3.72 1.54 -16.59
CA GLN A 641 3.72 1.81 -18.03
C GLN A 641 3.17 0.62 -18.82
N GLY A 642 2.27 0.88 -19.79
CA GLY A 642 1.65 -0.13 -20.63
C GLY A 642 0.50 -0.93 -19.96
N ARG A 643 0.11 -0.58 -18.73
CA ARG A 643 -0.90 -1.31 -17.94
C ARG A 643 -2.22 -0.54 -17.78
N GLY A 644 -2.63 0.18 -18.80
CA GLY A 644 -3.90 0.92 -18.82
C GLY A 644 -3.70 2.44 -18.84
N VAL A 645 -4.75 3.19 -18.49
CA VAL A 645 -4.76 4.65 -18.57
C VAL A 645 -3.95 5.25 -17.41
N GLU A 646 -3.02 6.12 -17.74
CA GLU A 646 -2.15 6.81 -16.77
C GLU A 646 -2.88 7.93 -16.01
N GLY A 647 -2.40 8.18 -14.77
CA GLY A 647 -2.81 9.34 -14.00
C GLY A 647 -2.25 10.63 -14.59
N LYS A 648 -3.06 11.69 -14.62
CA LYS A 648 -2.66 13.04 -15.09
C LYS A 648 -2.53 13.96 -13.87
N PRO A 649 -1.38 14.58 -13.65
CA PRO A 649 -1.25 15.54 -12.55
C PRO A 649 -2.14 16.76 -12.81
N ASN A 650 -2.91 17.16 -11.81
CA ASN A 650 -3.76 18.36 -11.87
C ASN A 650 -2.99 19.66 -11.55
N THR A 651 -1.72 19.56 -11.19
CA THR A 651 -0.86 20.68 -10.86
C THR A 651 0.40 20.69 -11.70
N SER A 652 0.92 21.86 -12.01
CA SER A 652 2.23 22.04 -12.63
C SER A 652 3.37 22.06 -11.61
N GLU A 653 3.07 22.07 -10.30
CA GLU A 653 4.08 22.05 -9.26
C GLU A 653 4.87 20.74 -9.28
N GLN A 654 6.20 20.89 -9.33
CA GLN A 654 7.12 19.76 -9.26
C GLN A 654 7.22 19.27 -7.82
N GLY A 655 7.04 17.96 -7.61
CA GLY A 655 7.36 17.32 -6.34
C GLY A 655 8.83 16.91 -6.31
N ASN A 656 9.36 16.65 -5.11
CA ASN A 656 10.71 16.11 -4.97
C ASN A 656 10.64 14.59 -4.77
N VAL A 657 11.36 13.86 -5.58
CA VAL A 657 11.53 12.41 -5.43
C VAL A 657 12.99 12.09 -5.31
N HIS A 658 13.37 11.44 -4.20
CA HIS A 658 14.76 11.14 -3.87
C HIS A 658 14.97 9.63 -3.80
N LEU A 659 15.98 9.14 -4.51
CA LEU A 659 16.48 7.79 -4.35
C LEU A 659 17.71 7.85 -3.42
N ILE A 660 17.68 7.09 -2.34
CA ILE A 660 18.75 7.04 -1.34
C ILE A 660 19.35 5.65 -1.35
N ASP A 661 20.60 5.54 -1.78
CA ASP A 661 21.35 4.31 -1.59
C ASP A 661 22.10 4.38 -0.23
N LEU A 662 21.84 3.43 0.65
CA LEU A 662 22.49 3.39 1.96
C LEU A 662 24.00 3.19 1.89
N ASN A 663 24.52 2.75 0.75
CA ASN A 663 25.98 2.63 0.56
C ASN A 663 26.65 4.01 0.42
N ASP A 664 25.93 4.99 -0.13
CA ASP A 664 26.41 6.35 -0.28
C ASP A 664 26.24 7.18 1.00
N PHE A 665 25.50 6.65 1.99
CA PHE A 665 25.30 7.32 3.27
C PHE A 665 26.36 6.92 4.29
N HIS A 666 27.11 7.89 4.77
CA HIS A 666 28.12 7.72 5.80
C HIS A 666 27.70 8.42 7.08
N PRO A 667 27.30 7.65 8.12
CA PRO A 667 26.99 8.22 9.43
C PRO A 667 28.18 8.96 10.02
N ASP A 668 27.92 10.10 10.63
CA ASP A 668 28.98 10.83 11.36
C ASP A 668 29.27 10.21 12.75
N VAL A 669 30.23 10.80 13.46
CA VAL A 669 30.66 10.29 14.78
C VAL A 669 29.52 10.26 15.79
N LEU A 670 28.62 11.26 15.78
CA LEU A 670 27.47 11.32 16.68
C LEU A 670 26.41 10.27 16.32
N GLU A 671 26.19 10.07 15.04
CA GLU A 671 25.27 9.06 14.55
C GLU A 671 25.74 7.65 14.86
N ASN A 672 27.03 7.37 14.62
CA ASN A 672 27.65 6.09 14.98
C ASN A 672 27.66 5.83 16.50
N HIS A 673 27.80 6.89 17.31
CA HIS A 673 27.67 6.79 18.75
C HIS A 673 26.24 6.45 19.19
N ASP A 674 25.26 7.13 18.62
CA ASP A 674 23.85 6.93 18.96
C ASP A 674 23.28 5.62 18.42
N TYR A 675 23.68 5.23 17.21
CA TYR A 675 23.21 4.05 16.48
C TYR A 675 24.40 3.26 15.89
N PRO A 676 25.16 2.55 16.70
CA PRO A 676 26.37 1.87 16.23
C PRO A 676 26.07 0.85 15.13
N GLY A 677 26.69 1.03 13.97
CA GLY A 677 26.57 0.14 12.82
C GLY A 677 25.22 0.17 12.09
N ASP A 678 24.30 1.10 12.43
CA ASP A 678 23.01 1.29 11.79
C ASP A 678 23.08 2.52 10.87
N LYS A 679 22.90 2.31 9.57
CA LYS A 679 22.88 3.40 8.59
C LYS A 679 21.46 3.92 8.34
N ILE A 680 20.44 3.07 8.45
CA ILE A 680 19.08 3.44 8.11
C ILE A 680 18.48 4.41 9.11
N THR A 681 18.62 4.15 10.41
CA THR A 681 18.05 5.01 11.46
C THR A 681 18.59 6.44 11.38
N PRO A 682 19.92 6.70 11.34
CA PRO A 682 20.41 8.06 11.25
C PRO A 682 20.02 8.77 9.96
N ALA A 683 20.02 8.09 8.82
CA ALA A 683 19.56 8.68 7.55
C ALA A 683 18.10 9.13 7.64
N LEU A 684 17.22 8.27 8.18
CA LEU A 684 15.81 8.60 8.37
C LEU A 684 15.61 9.75 9.36
N ILE A 685 16.35 9.74 10.49
CA ILE A 685 16.23 10.79 11.50
C ILE A 685 16.61 12.17 10.95
N ARG A 686 17.64 12.25 10.12
CA ARG A 686 17.99 13.51 9.44
C ARG A 686 16.83 14.03 8.60
N ILE A 687 16.23 13.16 7.80
CA ILE A 687 15.09 13.52 6.92
C ILE A 687 13.90 13.94 7.77
N ILE A 688 13.49 13.11 8.73
CA ILE A 688 12.33 13.36 9.59
C ILE A 688 12.50 14.68 10.33
N ASN A 689 13.68 14.92 10.95
CA ASN A 689 13.94 16.14 11.68
C ASN A 689 13.74 17.39 10.81
N THR A 690 14.33 17.39 9.62
CA THR A 690 14.22 18.52 8.69
C THR A 690 12.77 18.77 8.26
N LYS A 691 12.01 17.69 7.99
CA LYS A 691 10.61 17.81 7.54
C LYS A 691 9.67 18.24 8.68
N LEU A 692 9.88 17.76 9.89
CA LEU A 692 9.13 18.23 11.07
C LEU A 692 9.38 19.70 11.38
N GLN A 693 10.63 20.18 11.24
CA GLN A 693 10.96 21.59 11.38
C GLN A 693 10.29 22.47 10.32
N ALA A 694 10.08 21.92 9.12
CA ALA A 694 9.30 22.56 8.06
C ALA A 694 7.76 22.44 8.27
N GLY A 695 7.30 21.90 9.40
CA GLY A 695 5.89 21.74 9.70
C GLY A 695 5.20 20.61 8.95
N LYS A 696 5.93 19.76 8.21
CA LYS A 696 5.36 18.69 7.41
C LYS A 696 5.16 17.41 8.22
N GLU A 697 4.11 16.69 7.88
CA GLU A 697 3.85 15.35 8.41
C GLU A 697 4.57 14.29 7.57
N VAL A 698 5.09 13.27 8.22
CA VAL A 698 5.91 12.23 7.60
C VAL A 698 5.27 10.85 7.83
N VAL A 699 5.25 10.01 6.79
CA VAL A 699 4.99 8.59 6.94
C VAL A 699 6.19 7.78 6.45
N ILE A 700 6.54 6.76 7.22
CA ILE A 700 7.53 5.75 6.86
C ILE A 700 6.76 4.48 6.49
N LEU A 701 6.99 3.99 5.29
CA LEU A 701 6.36 2.78 4.77
C LEU A 701 7.38 1.66 4.62
N SER A 702 7.01 0.48 5.11
CA SER A 702 7.75 -0.76 4.92
C SER A 702 6.88 -1.80 4.23
N ARG A 703 7.50 -2.72 3.48
CA ARG A 703 6.81 -3.88 2.92
C ARG A 703 6.48 -4.92 3.98
N LYS A 704 7.36 -5.07 4.96
CA LYS A 704 7.28 -6.06 6.04
C LYS A 704 6.99 -5.39 7.38
N SER A 705 6.55 -6.19 8.36
CA SER A 705 6.45 -5.76 9.76
C SER A 705 7.80 -5.69 10.46
N SER A 706 8.89 -6.00 9.78
CA SER A 706 10.27 -5.95 10.30
C SER A 706 11.19 -5.12 9.40
N ILE A 707 12.21 -4.53 9.98
CA ILE A 707 13.24 -3.75 9.27
C ILE A 707 14.48 -4.60 9.08
N PRO A 708 14.85 -4.97 7.84
CA PRO A 708 15.87 -5.97 7.57
C PRO A 708 17.30 -5.49 7.80
N TRP A 709 17.56 -4.19 7.95
CA TRP A 709 18.90 -3.61 7.96
C TRP A 709 19.47 -3.32 9.35
N TYR A 710 18.86 -3.81 10.41
CA TYR A 710 19.47 -3.66 11.73
C TYR A 710 20.62 -4.66 11.92
N VAL A 711 21.76 -4.15 12.34
CA VAL A 711 23.05 -4.87 12.45
C VAL A 711 22.98 -6.10 13.35
N ASN A 712 22.13 -6.09 14.36
CA ASN A 712 22.02 -7.14 15.37
C ASN A 712 20.75 -8.00 15.21
N GLY A 713 20.25 -8.15 14.00
CA GLY A 713 19.04 -8.91 13.68
C GLY A 713 17.88 -8.03 13.18
N ASN A 714 16.79 -8.70 12.76
CA ASN A 714 15.58 -7.99 12.35
C ASN A 714 14.94 -7.31 13.55
N ARG A 715 14.59 -6.04 13.41
CA ARG A 715 13.73 -5.34 14.37
C ARG A 715 12.32 -5.32 13.86
N GLU A 716 11.36 -5.58 14.76
CA GLU A 716 9.96 -5.36 14.47
C GLU A 716 9.70 -3.86 14.21
N LEU A 717 8.75 -3.58 13.34
CA LEU A 717 8.39 -2.22 12.98
C LEU A 717 7.98 -1.39 14.20
N ASP A 718 7.29 -2.02 15.16
CA ASP A 718 6.88 -1.39 16.42
C ASP A 718 8.06 -0.97 17.31
N ASP A 719 9.16 -1.74 17.31
CA ASP A 719 10.40 -1.36 18.00
C ASP A 719 11.03 -0.13 17.36
N PHE A 720 11.00 -0.07 16.02
CA PHE A 720 11.50 1.09 15.30
C PHE A 720 10.63 2.33 15.56
N VAL A 721 9.30 2.19 15.64
CA VAL A 721 8.39 3.26 16.06
C VAL A 721 8.82 3.82 17.40
N ARG A 722 9.11 2.95 18.37
CA ARG A 722 9.58 3.36 19.71
C ARG A 722 10.89 4.13 19.62
N VAL A 723 11.86 3.65 18.86
CA VAL A 723 13.16 4.32 18.65
C VAL A 723 12.97 5.72 18.09
N VAL A 724 12.17 5.88 17.03
CA VAL A 724 11.93 7.18 16.40
C VAL A 724 11.18 8.13 17.34
N HIS A 725 10.14 7.66 18.03
CA HIS A 725 9.40 8.50 18.97
C HIS A 725 10.23 8.94 20.17
N GLN A 726 11.11 8.05 20.67
CA GLN A 726 12.06 8.39 21.75
C GLN A 726 13.09 9.40 21.30
N HIS A 727 13.61 9.25 20.08
CA HIS A 727 14.59 10.19 19.53
C HIS A 727 14.06 11.62 19.52
N PHE A 728 12.84 11.82 19.04
CA PHE A 728 12.23 13.15 18.95
C PHE A 728 11.54 13.60 20.24
N LYS A 729 11.49 12.77 21.29
CA LYS A 729 10.75 13.04 22.54
C LYS A 729 9.32 13.53 22.31
N LEU A 730 8.63 12.90 21.36
CA LEU A 730 7.31 13.31 20.91
C LEU A 730 6.25 13.13 22.02
N ASP A 731 5.48 14.16 22.26
CA ASP A 731 4.26 14.06 23.06
C ASP A 731 3.14 13.32 22.28
N ASN A 732 2.03 13.02 22.97
CA ASN A 732 0.93 12.28 22.34
C ASN A 732 0.28 13.01 21.14
N LYS A 733 0.33 14.36 21.10
CA LYS A 733 -0.19 15.14 19.96
C LYS A 733 0.78 15.13 18.78
N GLN A 734 2.08 15.12 19.06
CA GLN A 734 3.14 15.13 18.06
C GLN A 734 3.37 13.76 17.44
N LYS A 735 3.05 12.65 18.14
CA LYS A 735 3.17 11.28 17.62
C LYS A 735 2.40 11.08 16.30
N GLY A 736 1.25 11.76 16.14
CA GLY A 736 0.49 11.73 14.89
C GLY A 736 1.17 12.37 13.68
N LYS A 737 2.23 13.19 13.89
CA LYS A 737 3.00 13.79 12.79
C LYS A 737 3.96 12.82 12.14
N ILE A 738 4.38 11.75 12.84
CA ILE A 738 5.20 10.68 12.31
C ILE A 738 4.38 9.40 12.38
N THR A 739 4.06 8.85 11.22
CA THR A 739 3.37 7.56 11.10
C THR A 739 4.37 6.54 10.57
N ILE A 740 4.38 5.34 11.12
CA ILE A 740 5.18 4.22 10.62
C ILE A 740 4.22 3.06 10.42
N SER A 741 4.20 2.49 9.23
CA SER A 741 3.20 1.47 8.87
C SER A 741 3.71 0.58 7.75
N THR A 742 3.07 -0.56 7.57
CA THR A 742 3.25 -1.31 6.33
C THR A 742 2.47 -0.66 5.18
N THR A 743 2.95 -0.85 3.95
CA THR A 743 2.27 -0.31 2.77
C THR A 743 0.83 -0.81 2.63
N HIS A 744 0.56 -2.07 2.98
CA HIS A 744 -0.79 -2.63 2.96
C HIS A 744 -1.74 -1.91 3.92
N GLN A 745 -1.31 -1.70 5.17
CA GLN A 745 -2.14 -1.01 6.18
C GLN A 745 -2.35 0.47 5.85
N TYR A 746 -1.44 1.07 5.10
CA TYR A 746 -1.50 2.48 4.72
C TYR A 746 -2.31 2.75 3.43
N LYS A 747 -2.88 1.70 2.79
CA LYS A 747 -3.79 1.86 1.64
C LYS A 747 -4.95 2.80 2.01
N GLY A 748 -5.28 3.72 1.10
CA GLY A 748 -6.35 4.70 1.30
C GLY A 748 -5.95 5.99 2.03
N LEU A 749 -4.75 6.04 2.63
CA LEU A 749 -4.22 7.23 3.33
C LEU A 749 -3.20 7.99 2.46
N GLU A 750 -2.79 9.19 2.94
CA GLU A 750 -1.81 10.04 2.27
C GLU A 750 -1.06 10.91 3.29
N LYS A 751 0.14 11.36 2.95
CA LYS A 751 0.94 12.31 3.75
C LYS A 751 1.76 13.22 2.86
N ALA A 752 2.09 14.41 3.39
CA ALA A 752 2.94 15.37 2.70
C ALA A 752 4.30 14.75 2.31
N VAL A 753 4.91 14.01 3.21
CA VAL A 753 6.20 13.34 3.00
C VAL A 753 6.07 11.85 3.23
N VAL A 754 6.50 11.05 2.26
CA VAL A 754 6.52 9.59 2.32
C VAL A 754 7.96 9.10 2.20
N ILE A 755 8.34 8.15 3.04
CA ILE A 755 9.64 7.48 3.02
C ILE A 755 9.40 5.97 2.89
N ILE A 756 9.82 5.37 1.80
CA ILE A 756 9.79 3.92 1.58
C ILE A 756 11.18 3.39 1.96
N ILE A 757 11.25 2.49 2.95
CA ILE A 757 12.54 2.14 3.58
C ILE A 757 13.17 0.85 3.07
N ASP A 758 12.49 0.08 2.26
CA ASP A 758 12.89 -1.28 1.89
C ASP A 758 12.69 -1.58 0.39
N ALA A 759 13.05 -0.63 -0.48
CA ALA A 759 13.05 -0.83 -1.92
C ALA A 759 14.23 -1.72 -2.37
N ILE A 760 14.30 -2.92 -1.80
CA ILE A 760 15.35 -3.92 -2.03
C ILE A 760 14.76 -5.24 -2.52
N GLN A 761 15.65 -6.09 -3.04
CA GLN A 761 15.33 -7.45 -3.43
C GLN A 761 14.76 -8.25 -2.24
N GLY A 762 13.69 -9.03 -2.48
CA GLY A 762 13.02 -9.80 -1.43
C GLY A 762 12.14 -8.99 -0.47
N CYS A 763 11.97 -7.67 -0.75
CA CYS A 763 10.93 -6.83 -0.18
C CYS A 763 9.97 -6.35 -1.28
N TYR A 764 10.49 -5.77 -2.37
CA TYR A 764 9.70 -5.43 -3.55
C TYR A 764 10.36 -6.02 -4.81
N PRO A 765 9.85 -7.17 -5.33
CA PRO A 765 8.71 -7.99 -4.86
C PRO A 765 9.05 -8.88 -3.64
N LEU A 766 8.06 -9.08 -2.78
CA LEU A 766 8.07 -10.12 -1.74
C LEU A 766 7.13 -11.25 -2.16
N ILE A 767 7.71 -12.37 -2.56
CA ILE A 767 6.95 -13.57 -2.86
C ILE A 767 7.03 -14.50 -1.65
N HIS A 768 5.88 -14.79 -1.04
CA HIS A 768 5.84 -15.65 0.12
C HIS A 768 6.12 -17.11 -0.28
N PRO A 769 6.98 -17.86 0.44
CA PRO A 769 7.33 -19.23 0.07
C PRO A 769 6.13 -20.19 -0.05
N ASP A 770 5.04 -19.92 0.66
CA ASP A 770 3.83 -20.77 0.66
C ASP A 770 2.95 -20.58 -0.57
N TRP A 771 3.31 -19.66 -1.49
CA TRP A 771 2.56 -19.46 -2.73
C TRP A 771 2.44 -20.73 -3.57
N ILE A 772 3.42 -21.63 -3.46
CA ILE A 772 3.42 -22.93 -4.15
C ILE A 772 2.17 -23.76 -3.79
N PHE A 773 1.68 -23.64 -2.54
CA PHE A 773 0.47 -24.32 -2.10
C PHE A 773 -0.82 -23.65 -2.59
N MET A 774 -0.72 -22.42 -3.12
CA MET A 774 -1.85 -21.65 -3.62
C MET A 774 -2.02 -21.76 -5.16
N LYS A 775 -1.09 -22.44 -5.85
CA LYS A 775 -1.16 -22.68 -7.31
C LYS A 775 -2.50 -23.30 -7.74
N ILE A 776 -3.06 -24.19 -6.94
CA ILE A 776 -4.36 -24.83 -7.16
C ILE A 776 -5.52 -23.83 -7.33
N PHE A 777 -5.39 -22.62 -6.81
CA PHE A 777 -6.37 -21.53 -6.95
C PHE A 777 -6.09 -20.60 -8.15
N GLY A 778 -5.10 -20.92 -8.98
CA GLY A 778 -4.72 -20.14 -10.16
C GLY A 778 -3.71 -19.04 -9.85
N ASP A 779 -3.02 -19.10 -8.72
CA ASP A 779 -1.93 -18.19 -8.44
C ASP A 779 -0.71 -18.59 -9.28
N THR A 780 -0.16 -17.62 -10.01
CA THR A 780 1.06 -17.76 -10.80
C THR A 780 2.09 -16.76 -10.30
N GLN A 781 3.35 -17.04 -10.56
CA GLN A 781 4.43 -16.14 -10.18
C GLN A 781 4.28 -14.75 -10.82
N SER A 782 3.91 -14.68 -12.10
CA SER A 782 3.69 -13.41 -12.81
C SER A 782 2.56 -12.59 -12.14
N LYS A 783 1.46 -13.26 -11.74
CA LYS A 783 0.37 -12.62 -11.01
C LYS A 783 0.84 -12.04 -9.68
N LEU A 784 1.66 -12.79 -8.94
CA LEU A 784 2.22 -12.32 -7.65
C LEU A 784 3.18 -11.14 -7.82
N ILE A 785 4.04 -11.16 -8.85
CA ILE A 785 4.92 -10.02 -9.16
C ILE A 785 4.10 -8.79 -9.55
N ASP A 786 3.02 -8.96 -10.30
CA ASP A 786 2.13 -7.86 -10.67
C ASP A 786 1.39 -7.29 -9.45
N ASP A 787 0.98 -8.12 -8.50
CA ASP A 787 0.38 -7.68 -7.24
C ASP A 787 1.40 -6.88 -6.39
N GLU A 788 2.65 -7.35 -6.32
CA GLU A 788 3.74 -6.63 -5.63
C GLU A 788 4.10 -5.32 -6.33
N ARG A 789 4.03 -5.26 -7.67
CA ARG A 789 4.17 -4.02 -8.44
C ARG A 789 3.06 -3.02 -8.10
N ARG A 790 1.80 -3.48 -8.03
CA ARG A 790 0.67 -2.64 -7.58
C ARG A 790 0.87 -2.16 -6.14
N LEU A 791 1.41 -3.01 -5.28
CA LEU A 791 1.70 -2.63 -3.90
C LEU A 791 2.79 -1.54 -3.84
N PHE A 792 3.84 -1.64 -4.66
CA PHE A 792 4.86 -0.61 -4.75
C PHE A 792 4.27 0.70 -5.33
N TYR A 793 3.40 0.60 -6.35
CA TYR A 793 2.62 1.76 -6.84
C TYR A 793 1.77 2.41 -5.73
N VAL A 794 1.12 1.59 -4.90
CA VAL A 794 0.38 2.10 -3.73
C VAL A 794 1.33 2.90 -2.84
N ALA A 795 2.53 2.40 -2.51
CA ALA A 795 3.50 3.11 -1.68
C ALA A 795 3.92 4.45 -2.29
N LEU A 796 4.28 4.48 -3.59
CA LEU A 796 4.68 5.70 -4.31
C LEU A 796 3.55 6.75 -4.30
N SER A 797 2.32 6.32 -4.58
CA SER A 797 1.13 7.19 -4.71
C SER A 797 0.55 7.73 -3.40
N ARG A 798 1.17 7.41 -2.24
CA ARG A 798 0.78 7.98 -0.93
C ARG A 798 1.35 9.37 -0.69
N ALA A 799 2.41 9.75 -1.41
CA ALA A 799 3.07 11.03 -1.25
C ALA A 799 2.28 12.18 -1.90
N VAL A 800 2.20 13.31 -1.20
CA VAL A 800 1.62 14.55 -1.72
C VAL A 800 2.72 15.44 -2.29
N ASP A 801 3.71 15.81 -1.47
CA ASP A 801 4.76 16.79 -1.79
C ASP A 801 6.10 16.15 -2.12
N GLU A 802 6.52 15.18 -1.29
CA GLU A 802 7.88 14.63 -1.33
C GLU A 802 7.89 13.12 -1.10
N LEU A 803 8.72 12.43 -1.85
CA LEU A 803 8.90 11.00 -1.79
C LEU A 803 10.38 10.66 -1.64
N PHE A 804 10.72 9.86 -0.64
CA PHE A 804 12.04 9.29 -0.43
C PHE A 804 11.97 7.78 -0.59
N ILE A 805 12.84 7.22 -1.42
CA ILE A 805 12.93 5.79 -1.67
C ILE A 805 14.31 5.34 -1.20
N VAL A 806 14.36 4.48 -0.19
CA VAL A 806 15.61 3.97 0.37
C VAL A 806 15.88 2.58 -0.21
N THR A 807 17.07 2.40 -0.73
CA THR A 807 17.57 1.14 -1.28
C THR A 807 18.98 0.81 -0.74
N ASP A 808 19.44 -0.39 -1.02
CA ASP A 808 20.78 -0.84 -0.66
C ASP A 808 21.35 -1.69 -1.81
N THR A 809 22.28 -1.13 -2.57
CA THR A 809 22.87 -1.81 -3.73
C THR A 809 23.65 -3.06 -3.35
N LEU A 810 24.33 -3.09 -2.18
CA LEU A 810 25.08 -4.26 -1.73
C LEU A 810 24.18 -5.44 -1.37
N ASN A 811 22.95 -5.17 -0.90
CA ASN A 811 21.96 -6.21 -0.60
C ASN A 811 20.99 -6.48 -1.74
N GLY A 812 21.22 -5.86 -2.90
CA GLY A 812 20.39 -5.96 -4.11
C GLY A 812 19.24 -4.95 -4.12
N ARG A 813 19.18 -4.15 -5.17
CA ARG A 813 18.07 -3.21 -5.42
C ARG A 813 16.79 -3.96 -5.79
N SER A 814 15.65 -3.36 -5.48
CA SER A 814 14.38 -3.82 -6.04
C SER A 814 14.40 -3.71 -7.57
N GLU A 815 13.97 -4.74 -8.27
CA GLU A 815 13.82 -4.72 -9.74
C GLU A 815 12.83 -3.65 -10.21
N PHE A 816 11.87 -3.26 -9.38
CA PHE A 816 10.90 -2.21 -9.70
C PHE A 816 11.53 -0.82 -9.84
N LEU A 817 12.71 -0.59 -9.24
CA LEU A 817 13.43 0.67 -9.40
C LEU A 817 13.95 0.90 -10.82
N GLU A 818 14.20 -0.17 -11.58
CA GLU A 818 14.61 -0.07 -12.98
C GLU A 818 13.46 0.39 -13.91
N ASN A 819 12.22 0.19 -13.49
CA ASN A 819 11.03 0.63 -14.22
C ASN A 819 10.69 2.11 -13.93
N LEU A 820 11.36 2.76 -12.97
CA LEU A 820 11.09 4.15 -12.63
C LEU A 820 11.83 5.11 -13.58
N ASP A 821 11.15 6.16 -14.01
CA ASP A 821 11.75 7.19 -14.85
C ASP A 821 12.79 8.02 -14.06
N LYS A 822 14.06 7.77 -14.35
CA LYS A 822 15.22 8.38 -13.67
C LYS A 822 15.27 9.92 -13.83
N ASN A 823 14.59 10.49 -14.83
CA ASN A 823 14.57 11.94 -15.06
C ASN A 823 13.80 12.72 -13.99
N HIS A 824 13.00 12.04 -13.19
CA HIS A 824 12.20 12.65 -12.13
C HIS A 824 12.83 12.53 -10.74
N PHE A 825 14.00 11.92 -10.63
CA PHE A 825 14.74 11.88 -9.37
C PHE A 825 15.54 13.17 -9.14
N SER A 826 15.50 13.65 -7.91
CA SER A 826 16.32 14.75 -7.42
C SER A 826 17.47 14.19 -6.59
N THR A 827 18.67 14.74 -6.76
CA THR A 827 19.82 14.36 -5.92
C THR A 827 19.60 14.84 -4.49
N LEU A 828 19.78 13.93 -3.52
CA LEU A 828 19.70 14.25 -2.11
C LEU A 828 21.08 14.65 -1.59
N ASP A 829 21.17 15.86 -1.05
CA ASP A 829 22.35 16.35 -0.37
C ASP A 829 22.14 16.29 1.14
N PHE A 830 22.72 15.28 1.79
CA PHE A 830 22.58 15.08 3.23
C PHE A 830 23.19 16.21 4.07
N SER A 831 24.06 17.08 3.52
CA SER A 831 24.54 18.25 4.24
C SER A 831 23.43 19.23 4.65
N LYS A 832 22.33 19.22 3.89
CA LYS A 832 21.12 20.02 4.14
C LYS A 832 20.19 19.40 5.18
N TYR A 833 20.51 18.21 5.66
CA TYR A 833 19.72 17.43 6.62
C TYR A 833 20.55 17.19 7.89
N PRO A 834 20.56 18.12 8.84
CA PRO A 834 21.39 18.01 10.02
C PRO A 834 20.90 16.92 10.98
N TYR A 835 21.83 16.18 11.58
CA TYR A 835 21.57 15.25 12.65
C TYR A 835 21.56 15.97 14.01
N ILE A 836 20.64 15.59 14.89
CA ILE A 836 20.55 16.07 16.26
C ILE A 836 20.54 14.87 17.19
N SER A 837 21.62 14.70 17.97
CA SER A 837 21.71 13.65 18.98
C SER A 837 20.80 13.93 20.19
N HIS A 838 20.28 12.90 20.83
CA HIS A 838 19.38 13.01 22.00
C HIS A 838 19.75 12.12 23.19
N LYS A 839 20.72 11.22 23.06
CA LYS A 839 20.98 10.19 24.07
C LYS A 839 21.67 10.71 25.33
N SER A 840 22.49 11.74 25.23
CA SER A 840 23.28 12.25 26.36
C SER A 840 23.57 13.76 26.26
N THR A 841 23.93 14.39 27.34
CA THR A 841 24.39 15.79 27.35
C THR A 841 25.71 15.89 26.58
N ILE A 842 25.79 16.81 25.62
CA ILE A 842 27.03 17.11 24.90
C ILE A 842 27.87 18.07 25.73
N ILE A 843 29.13 17.73 25.89
CA ILE A 843 30.12 18.61 26.56
C ILE A 843 31.10 19.09 25.49
N VAL A 844 31.06 20.39 25.23
CA VAL A 844 32.06 21.03 24.39
C VAL A 844 33.17 21.56 25.26
N LYS A 845 34.41 21.11 24.98
CA LYS A 845 35.62 21.53 25.67
C LYS A 845 36.49 22.32 24.69
N ILE A 846 37.04 23.45 25.11
CA ILE A 846 37.95 24.27 24.31
C ILE A 846 39.25 24.43 25.07
N LYS A 847 40.36 24.14 24.40
CA LYS A 847 41.72 24.28 24.93
C LYS A 847 42.66 24.93 23.93
N ASN A 848 43.80 25.37 24.43
CA ASN A 848 44.91 25.81 23.56
C ASN A 848 45.50 24.59 22.84
N ARG A 849 45.78 24.76 21.56
CA ARG A 849 46.56 23.81 20.78
C ARG A 849 48.05 24.12 21.07
N GLN A 850 48.83 23.11 21.46
CA GLN A 850 50.30 23.26 21.61
C GLN A 850 50.90 23.46 20.21
N ILE A 851 51.17 24.69 19.90
CA ILE A 851 51.92 25.06 18.70
C ILE A 851 53.28 25.56 19.21
N SER A 852 54.35 24.86 18.88
CA SER A 852 55.69 25.30 19.14
C SER A 852 55.96 26.60 18.39
N GLY A 853 56.13 27.75 19.09
CA GLY A 853 56.52 29.04 18.52
C GLY A 853 55.43 30.11 18.45
N SER A 854 54.28 29.98 19.10
CA SER A 854 53.26 31.03 19.12
C SER A 854 53.48 32.07 20.23
N SER A 855 53.34 33.34 19.89
CA SER A 855 53.37 34.48 20.80
C SER A 855 52.17 34.45 21.78
N ASP A 856 52.31 35.08 22.95
CA ASP A 856 51.38 35.13 24.11
C ASP A 856 49.96 35.61 23.83
N ASN A 857 49.62 36.04 22.62
CA ASN A 857 48.30 36.58 22.20
C ASN A 857 47.43 35.56 21.41
N ALA A 858 47.84 34.32 21.26
CA ALA A 858 47.07 33.29 20.55
C ALA A 858 46.40 32.34 21.56
N GLY A 859 45.30 31.74 21.16
CA GLY A 859 44.60 30.70 21.94
C GLY A 859 43.40 31.21 22.73
N THR A 860 42.99 30.43 23.74
CA THR A 860 41.75 30.71 24.51
C THR A 860 41.81 31.97 25.37
N PHE A 861 42.99 32.46 25.67
CA PHE A 861 43.17 33.70 26.43
C PHE A 861 42.70 34.91 25.66
N ALA A 862 42.97 34.96 24.38
CA ALA A 862 42.52 36.07 23.49
C ALA A 862 41.01 36.20 23.40
N ILE A 863 40.28 35.10 23.51
CA ILE A 863 38.79 35.02 23.34
C ILE A 863 38.05 34.74 24.65
N ARG A 864 38.74 34.79 25.82
CA ARG A 864 38.21 34.39 27.13
C ARG A 864 36.89 35.07 27.51
N ASP A 865 36.75 36.34 27.24
CA ASP A 865 35.56 37.12 27.58
C ASP A 865 34.38 36.78 26.65
N GLN A 866 34.66 36.49 25.41
CA GLN A 866 33.70 36.00 24.45
C GLN A 866 33.23 34.55 24.77
N LEU A 867 34.14 33.68 25.23
CA LEU A 867 33.81 32.36 25.71
C LEU A 867 32.90 32.39 26.96
N ARG A 868 33.19 33.33 27.89
CA ARG A 868 32.34 33.53 29.06
C ARG A 868 30.92 34.00 28.63
N ALA A 869 30.86 34.98 27.74
CA ALA A 869 29.60 35.50 27.23
C ALA A 869 28.81 34.43 26.49
N ASP A 870 29.47 33.51 25.79
CA ASP A 870 28.85 32.34 25.12
C ASP A 870 28.50 31.19 26.08
N GLY A 871 28.71 31.35 27.42
CA GLY A 871 28.31 30.39 28.42
C GLY A 871 29.34 29.29 28.73
N TYR A 872 30.56 29.41 28.26
CA TYR A 872 31.66 28.49 28.65
C TYR A 872 32.20 28.85 30.06
N ARG A 873 32.53 27.83 30.83
CA ARG A 873 33.13 27.93 32.15
C ARG A 873 34.58 27.45 32.14
N TRP A 874 35.47 28.21 32.73
CA TRP A 874 36.88 27.85 32.86
C TRP A 874 37.11 26.90 34.04
N ASN A 875 37.86 25.85 33.81
CA ASN A 875 38.34 24.94 34.85
C ASN A 875 39.87 25.10 35.02
N SER A 876 40.30 25.62 36.15
CA SER A 876 41.70 25.89 36.44
C SER A 876 42.56 24.63 36.70
N GLN A 877 41.93 23.49 37.03
CA GLN A 877 42.64 22.23 37.23
C GLN A 877 42.98 21.52 35.91
N THR A 878 42.06 21.62 34.93
CA THR A 878 42.20 20.93 33.64
C THR A 878 42.66 21.86 32.51
N TYR A 879 42.73 23.18 32.77
CA TYR A 879 43.05 24.20 31.76
C TYR A 879 42.15 24.18 30.54
N LEU A 880 40.83 23.90 30.77
CA LEU A 880 39.82 23.78 29.73
C LEU A 880 38.65 24.74 29.95
N TRP A 881 38.13 25.28 28.87
CA TRP A 881 36.82 25.87 28.84
C TRP A 881 35.79 24.80 28.52
N SER A 882 34.65 24.71 29.22
CA SER A 882 33.62 23.71 28.98
C SER A 882 32.23 24.30 29.02
N LYS A 883 31.37 23.78 28.16
CA LYS A 883 29.95 24.12 28.10
C LYS A 883 29.15 22.83 27.89
N SER A 884 28.14 22.63 28.72
CA SER A 884 27.19 21.52 28.58
C SER A 884 26.01 21.97 27.72
N ILE A 885 25.66 21.17 26.74
CA ILE A 885 24.60 21.48 25.77
C ILE A 885 23.64 20.30 25.71
N GLU A 886 22.32 20.59 25.73
CA GLU A 886 21.32 19.56 25.49
C GLU A 886 21.45 19.04 24.06
N PRO A 887 21.41 17.71 23.83
CA PRO A 887 21.68 17.12 22.52
C PRO A 887 20.79 17.68 21.40
N HIS A 888 19.52 17.93 21.68
CA HIS A 888 18.58 18.48 20.68
C HIS A 888 18.88 19.96 20.28
N LYS A 889 19.74 20.66 21.04
CA LYS A 889 20.19 22.03 20.75
C LYS A 889 21.56 22.04 20.06
N PHE A 890 22.24 20.89 19.98
CA PHE A 890 23.58 20.78 19.43
C PHE A 890 23.52 20.25 17.97
N ARG A 891 24.08 20.99 17.06
CA ARG A 891 24.25 20.62 15.64
C ARG A 891 25.74 20.62 15.34
N LEU A 892 26.32 19.44 15.15
CA LEU A 892 27.76 19.25 15.05
C LEU A 892 28.42 20.17 14.00
N TYR A 893 27.81 20.27 12.83
CA TYR A 893 28.39 21.06 11.73
C TYR A 893 28.13 22.58 11.85
N ASP A 894 27.00 22.97 12.43
CA ASP A 894 26.55 24.38 12.44
C ASP A 894 26.79 25.10 13.75
N HIS A 895 27.03 24.33 14.84
CA HIS A 895 27.04 24.88 16.20
C HIS A 895 28.06 26.00 16.36
N PHE A 896 29.26 25.82 15.79
CA PHE A 896 30.35 26.81 15.92
C PHE A 896 30.32 27.88 14.86
N SER A 897 29.53 27.78 13.82
CA SER A 897 29.48 28.71 12.69
C SER A 897 29.03 30.10 13.10
N ASN A 898 28.15 30.19 14.11
CA ASN A 898 27.58 31.43 14.63
C ASN A 898 28.15 31.83 16.00
N SER A 899 29.21 31.19 16.46
CA SER A 899 29.80 31.52 17.75
C SER A 899 30.49 32.89 17.73
N PRO A 900 30.21 33.77 18.71
CA PRO A 900 30.73 35.15 18.73
C PRO A 900 32.26 35.24 18.77
N TRP A 901 32.92 34.21 19.28
CA TRP A 901 34.38 34.11 19.41
C TRP A 901 35.08 33.57 18.16
N LYS A 902 34.30 33.04 17.18
CA LYS A 902 34.87 32.32 16.02
C LYS A 902 35.88 33.16 15.24
N SER A 903 35.51 34.39 14.87
CA SER A 903 36.35 35.27 14.02
C SER A 903 37.65 35.69 14.68
N SER A 904 37.69 35.69 16.02
CA SER A 904 38.85 36.09 16.81
C SER A 904 39.66 34.89 17.31
N ALA A 905 39.19 33.65 17.06
CA ALA A 905 39.83 32.45 17.54
C ALA A 905 40.98 31.98 16.65
N SER A 906 42.12 31.71 17.20
CA SER A 906 43.26 31.08 16.52
C SER A 906 44.04 30.23 17.52
N GLY A 907 44.60 29.09 17.07
CA GLY A 907 45.41 28.20 17.89
C GLY A 907 44.63 27.46 18.99
N ILE A 908 43.36 27.22 18.80
CA ILE A 908 42.54 26.48 19.76
C ILE A 908 42.08 25.13 19.19
N GLU A 909 41.82 24.22 20.08
CA GLU A 909 41.19 22.90 19.80
C GLU A 909 39.86 22.82 20.53
N ILE A 910 38.84 22.40 19.80
CA ILE A 910 37.50 22.14 20.32
C ILE A 910 37.31 20.64 20.35
N ILE A 911 36.95 20.10 21.51
CA ILE A 911 36.69 18.68 21.73
C ILE A 911 35.20 18.55 22.08
N VAL A 912 34.48 17.80 21.32
CA VAL A 912 33.06 17.47 21.57
C VAL A 912 33.02 16.09 22.19
N CYS A 913 32.45 15.99 23.39
CA CYS A 913 32.34 14.73 24.12
C CYS A 913 30.86 14.50 24.52
N ASP A 914 30.49 13.25 24.62
CA ASP A 914 29.30 12.85 25.36
C ASP A 914 29.62 12.85 26.86
N SER A 915 28.67 13.22 27.72
CA SER A 915 28.83 13.24 29.17
C SER A 915 29.21 11.88 29.78
N GLN A 916 28.89 10.78 29.08
CA GLN A 916 29.15 9.40 29.51
C GLN A 916 30.32 8.76 28.77
N CYS A 917 30.81 9.34 27.68
CA CYS A 917 31.88 8.78 26.86
C CYS A 917 33.23 9.35 27.23
N GLN A 918 34.22 8.47 27.42
CA GLN A 918 35.60 8.89 27.69
C GLN A 918 36.33 9.34 26.41
N LYS A 919 35.87 8.94 25.22
CA LYS A 919 36.48 9.31 23.93
C LYS A 919 35.77 10.51 23.32
N PRO A 920 36.53 11.41 22.64
CA PRO A 920 35.89 12.49 21.89
C PRO A 920 34.97 11.99 20.77
N LEU A 921 33.81 12.61 20.62
CA LEU A 921 32.91 12.38 19.51
C LEU A 921 33.36 13.10 18.25
N ALA A 922 33.94 14.28 18.40
CA ALA A 922 34.54 15.05 17.32
C ALA A 922 35.59 16.01 17.90
N ILE A 923 36.61 16.33 17.12
CA ILE A 923 37.64 17.31 17.42
C ILE A 923 37.69 18.30 16.27
N PHE A 924 37.82 19.59 16.60
CA PHE A 924 37.99 20.66 15.61
C PHE A 924 39.22 21.49 15.99
N HIS A 925 39.95 21.93 14.99
CA HIS A 925 40.96 23.00 15.11
C HIS A 925 40.39 24.30 14.59
N VAL A 926 40.76 25.40 15.26
CA VAL A 926 40.41 26.75 14.85
C VAL A 926 41.65 27.57 14.69
N ASP A 927 41.92 28.03 13.48
CA ASP A 927 43.02 28.90 13.12
C ASP A 927 42.51 30.06 12.28
N ASN A 928 42.77 31.29 12.77
CA ASN A 928 42.33 32.54 12.12
C ASN A 928 40.81 32.53 11.77
N GLY A 929 39.98 32.05 12.71
CA GLY A 929 38.51 31.98 12.50
C GLY A 929 38.03 30.85 11.59
N LYS A 930 38.92 30.11 10.95
CA LYS A 930 38.58 28.92 10.14
C LYS A 930 38.52 27.69 11.05
N ILE A 931 37.36 27.03 11.08
CA ILE A 931 37.11 25.81 11.82
C ILE A 931 37.29 24.60 10.91
N THR A 932 38.20 23.71 11.25
CA THR A 932 38.48 22.49 10.50
C THR A 932 38.21 21.29 11.40
N ARG A 933 37.34 20.38 11.01
CA ARG A 933 37.07 19.14 11.72
C ARG A 933 38.22 18.17 11.49
N LEU A 934 38.69 17.55 12.56
CA LEU A 934 39.69 16.50 12.47
C LEU A 934 39.00 15.15 12.23
N ASN A 935 39.12 14.62 11.01
CA ASN A 935 38.72 13.25 10.70
C ASN A 935 39.85 12.27 10.94
N PHE A 936 40.60 12.53 11.94
CA PHE A 936 41.89 11.86 12.25
C PHE A 936 41.74 10.35 12.32
N GLN A 937 40.75 9.84 13.03
CA GLN A 937 40.58 8.40 13.20
C GLN A 937 40.22 7.69 11.91
N GLU A 938 39.39 8.33 11.09
CA GLU A 938 39.00 7.80 9.80
C GLU A 938 40.15 7.76 8.80
N TYR A 939 40.91 8.86 8.70
CA TYR A 939 42.13 8.90 7.86
C TYR A 939 43.22 7.96 8.38
N GLN A 940 43.34 7.79 9.70
CA GLN A 940 44.26 6.87 10.29
C GLN A 940 43.92 5.42 9.92
N ASN A 941 42.67 5.03 10.02
CA ASN A 941 42.21 3.72 9.63
C ASN A 941 42.38 3.46 8.11
N GLN A 942 42.08 4.44 7.26
CA GLN A 942 42.30 4.33 5.81
C GLN A 942 43.80 4.24 5.49
N THR A 943 44.68 5.01 6.16
CA THR A 943 46.12 4.88 5.96
C THR A 943 46.65 3.55 6.47
N ASP A 944 46.11 2.97 7.53
CA ASP A 944 46.47 1.61 7.99
C ASP A 944 46.19 0.58 6.90
N HIS A 945 45.01 0.66 6.27
CA HIS A 945 44.64 -0.22 5.17
C HIS A 945 45.59 -0.10 3.98
N GLU A 946 45.89 1.14 3.55
CA GLU A 946 46.79 1.37 2.40
C GLU A 946 48.25 0.99 2.70
N ILE A 947 48.77 1.23 3.92
CA ILE A 947 50.08 0.79 4.36
C ILE A 947 50.17 -0.74 4.30
N GLN A 948 49.13 -1.42 4.74
CA GLN A 948 49.04 -2.87 4.72
C GLN A 948 48.95 -3.38 3.27
N ARG A 949 48.14 -2.75 2.41
CA ARG A 949 48.03 -3.06 0.95
C ARG A 949 49.42 -2.98 0.27
N LEU A 950 50.19 -1.95 0.58
CA LEU A 950 51.53 -1.72 0.01
C LEU A 950 52.62 -2.56 0.66
N GLY A 951 52.34 -3.29 1.75
CA GLY A 951 53.32 -4.05 2.48
C GLY A 951 54.43 -3.20 3.15
N TRP A 952 54.14 -1.93 3.46
CA TRP A 952 55.11 -1.04 4.06
C TRP A 952 55.40 -1.46 5.50
N SER A 953 56.69 -1.58 5.80
CA SER A 953 57.13 -1.78 7.19
C SER A 953 56.96 -0.49 8.01
N PRO A 954 56.85 -0.61 9.35
CA PRO A 954 56.84 0.56 10.27
C PRO A 954 58.01 1.52 10.05
N ASP A 955 59.16 1.01 9.67
CA ASP A 955 60.37 1.82 9.43
C ASP A 955 60.30 2.60 8.14
N GLN A 956 59.74 1.99 7.08
CA GLN A 956 59.49 2.67 5.80
C GLN A 956 58.47 3.79 6.01
N CYS A 957 57.41 3.55 6.73
CA CYS A 957 56.40 4.56 7.04
C CYS A 957 57.03 5.72 7.84
N ARG A 958 57.81 5.44 8.90
CA ARG A 958 58.53 6.46 9.69
C ARG A 958 59.50 7.28 8.86
N ALA A 959 60.27 6.64 8.00
CA ALA A 959 61.18 7.31 7.11
C ALA A 959 60.49 8.26 6.13
N TYR A 960 59.41 7.81 5.51
CA TYR A 960 58.59 8.65 4.62
C TYR A 960 58.01 9.86 5.34
N LEU A 961 57.36 9.63 6.50
CA LEU A 961 56.74 10.71 7.27
C LEU A 961 57.73 11.77 7.72
N LYS A 962 58.91 11.37 8.18
CA LYS A 962 60.00 12.30 8.55
C LYS A 962 60.50 13.12 7.37
N ASN A 963 60.64 12.46 6.20
CA ASN A 963 61.13 13.13 4.99
C ASN A 963 60.10 14.12 4.41
N LYS A 964 58.84 13.72 4.39
CA LYS A 964 57.78 14.50 3.74
C LYS A 964 57.23 15.61 4.63
N TYR A 965 57.03 15.32 5.94
CA TYR A 965 56.32 16.22 6.86
C TYR A 965 57.23 16.78 8.00
N GLY A 966 58.47 16.42 8.03
CA GLY A 966 59.44 16.94 8.97
C GLY A 966 59.96 15.91 10.00
N GLN A 967 61.23 16.06 10.45
CA GLN A 967 61.93 15.14 11.35
C GLN A 967 61.24 14.92 12.70
N ASN A 968 60.45 15.88 13.14
CA ASN A 968 59.66 15.82 14.38
C ASN A 968 58.32 15.09 14.21
N LYS A 969 57.98 14.59 13.01
CA LYS A 969 56.72 13.86 12.69
C LYS A 969 56.97 12.40 12.26
N PRO A 970 57.58 11.56 13.14
CA PRO A 970 57.83 10.16 12.81
C PRO A 970 56.61 9.25 12.85
N SER A 971 55.47 9.76 13.23
CA SER A 971 54.22 8.99 13.40
C SER A 971 53.02 9.73 12.79
N ARG A 972 52.09 8.99 12.22
CA ARG A 972 50.83 9.52 11.71
C ARG A 972 50.03 10.28 12.77
N SER A 973 50.16 9.89 14.05
CA SER A 973 49.51 10.57 15.17
C SER A 973 50.03 12.01 15.41
N LEU A 974 51.11 12.38 14.76
CA LEU A 974 51.69 13.74 14.82
C LEU A 974 51.42 14.58 13.58
N LEU A 975 50.75 14.03 12.59
CA LEU A 975 50.32 14.75 11.37
C LEU A 975 49.10 15.59 11.68
N SER A 976 48.92 16.69 10.92
CA SER A 976 47.62 17.36 10.81
C SER A 976 46.66 16.52 9.96
N ASP A 977 45.36 16.83 10.00
CA ASP A 977 44.40 16.16 9.16
C ASP A 977 44.69 16.34 7.67
N GLU A 978 45.13 17.54 7.26
CA GLU A 978 45.54 17.83 5.91
C GLU A 978 46.76 17.01 5.49
N GLU A 979 47.77 16.89 6.35
CA GLU A 979 48.97 16.07 6.11
C GLU A 979 48.61 14.56 6.10
N LEU A 980 47.70 14.14 6.95
CA LEU A 980 47.24 12.75 6.97
C LEU A 980 46.41 12.40 5.74
N GLN A 981 45.58 13.32 5.26
CA GLN A 981 44.87 13.20 4.01
C GLN A 981 45.82 13.20 2.80
N ASP A 982 46.82 14.07 2.77
CA ASP A 982 47.88 14.08 1.74
C ASP A 982 48.63 12.73 1.75
N PHE A 983 48.94 12.22 2.90
CA PHE A 983 49.58 10.91 3.03
C PHE A 983 48.72 9.78 2.56
N LEU A 984 47.43 9.79 2.88
CA LEU A 984 46.47 8.83 2.39
C LEU A 984 46.35 8.84 0.86
N ASN A 985 46.23 10.05 0.27
CA ASN A 985 46.19 10.21 -1.17
C ASN A 985 47.47 9.71 -1.85
N TYR A 986 48.62 9.96 -1.26
CA TYR A 986 49.90 9.42 -1.74
C TYR A 986 49.90 7.88 -1.71
N LEU A 987 49.48 7.27 -0.60
CA LEU A 987 49.41 5.80 -0.50
C LEU A 987 48.45 5.17 -1.53
N LYS A 988 47.34 5.82 -1.80
CA LYS A 988 46.38 5.35 -2.82
C LYS A 988 46.93 5.43 -4.26
N LEU A 989 47.90 6.29 -4.51
CA LEU A 989 48.55 6.44 -5.80
C LEU A 989 49.72 5.48 -6.02
N GLN A 990 50.22 4.85 -4.98
CA GLN A 990 51.27 3.80 -5.03
C GLN A 990 50.64 2.40 -5.24
#